data_2020136a9690a1063693e7c8763435ad
#
_entry.id   2020136a9690a1063693e7c8763435ad
#
_cell.length_a   1.000
_cell.length_b   1.000
_cell.length_c   1.000
_cell.angle_alpha   90.00
_cell.angle_beta   90.00
_cell.angle_gamma   90.00
#
_symmetry.space_group_name_H-M   'P 1'
#
loop_
_entity.id
_entity.type
_entity.pdbx_description
1 polymer ?
#
loop_
_entity_poly.entity_id
_entity_poly.type
_entity_poly.pdbx_seq_one_letter_code
_entity_poly.pdbx_strand_id
1 'polypeptide(L)'
;MAAEPSPARAGAVALAPRVPGATYRLQLHQGFTFDDARRLVPYLDALGVTDLYASPYLRARPGSPHGYDIVDHGALNPEIGTAADHAALCAALEARGMGQILDVVPNHMGISHGQNRWWRDVLENGPGAAYADFFDIDWDPVKRELANRVLLPILADQYGQVLESGELVLTLEGGGFQVRYHDRVLPVSPESATDILAYRLDALAGTLAEGHPDLLEYQSILTGLRNLPARTETAPERVAERTREAEVLRRRLARLLEESEPVRLSVEETVRVLNGKRGDPRSFDLLDRLLDRQVYRLAYWRVAADEVNYRRFFDINELAALRMERPAVFRETHRLILRFVEEGKVTGLRVDHPDGLHDPARYFLALQQARLEQLSAVGGSSPAFEGGPDRERTGVEGTLVASPAGDVPAAAGVWPLYVLAEKVLGRGERMPTRWAIHGTTGYEFLATVGGLFVDPAGARPLTATYRAFTGLRTLYPDVVYASKQLILDVALSSELAVLGRALARLAERHRHSRDFTLRGLIHALREVIACFPLYRTYIDGTETTVELQDRACVEVAVAFAKRRNPATSASIFDFVKNVLLLRDPDSADEPYRQEQRAFVRKFQQVTAPVTAKGLEDTAFYRYNRLVSLNEVGSDPDRFGVSVEEFHQACATRQARWAAGLSATSTHDTKRSEDVRARISVLSELPTAWRSAVGRWHRLNQRHLTVVDGQAAPDRNDEYLLYQTLVGAWPLDPTPEGALAGFADRIQAYLTKATREAKVHTSWVSPNAEYDAAIRTFVARLLEPAPGNRFLLDFAAFHEPIARLGMLGSLAQTLLKICAPGVPDFYQGTELWNLCLVDPDNRGPVDFEARTRILAELSSRLAGEERVALAKDLLTRWRDGHMKLYLIHQALQYRRRRLALFREGEYVPLAVAGSRDEHVCAFARRRDTEAALVVVPRLCARLTEGGRGLPLGDAVWSDTVLALEGHFEATTYRELFTGASVESVPMEGGGRGLRLGALLADFPVALLEPSAGSRS
;
A
#
# COMPACT_ATOMS: atom_id res chain seq x y z
N MET A 1 18.49 51.83 13.18
CA MET A 1 19.55 50.82 13.01
C MET A 1 18.87 49.44 13.15
N ALA A 2 18.56 48.84 12.03
CA ALA A 2 17.98 47.49 12.00
C ALA A 2 19.12 46.48 12.27
N ALA A 3 18.93 45.62 13.24
CA ALA A 3 19.89 44.56 13.58
C ALA A 3 19.92 43.52 12.46
N GLU A 4 21.08 43.26 11.88
CA GLU A 4 21.33 42.16 10.96
C GLU A 4 21.06 40.81 11.65
N PRO A 5 20.38 39.84 10.96
CA PRO A 5 20.14 38.53 11.55
C PRO A 5 21.46 37.76 11.72
N SER A 6 21.65 37.16 12.88
CA SER A 6 22.81 36.35 13.24
C SER A 6 23.03 35.19 12.24
N PRO A 7 24.30 34.92 11.81
CA PRO A 7 24.61 33.89 10.82
C PRO A 7 24.22 32.45 11.25
N ALA A 8 24.00 32.19 12.55
CA ALA A 8 23.55 30.90 13.06
C ALA A 8 22.07 30.54 12.65
N ARG A 9 21.23 31.56 12.34
CA ARG A 9 19.86 31.31 11.86
C ARG A 9 19.80 31.01 10.36
N ALA A 10 20.74 31.52 9.56
CA ALA A 10 20.78 31.25 8.12
C ALA A 10 21.17 29.79 7.79
N GLY A 11 22.05 29.17 8.59
CA GLY A 11 22.42 27.76 8.42
C GLY A 11 21.28 26.75 8.77
N ALA A 12 20.44 27.09 9.75
CA ALA A 12 19.32 26.21 10.15
C ALA A 12 18.16 26.23 9.14
N VAL A 13 17.99 27.32 8.40
CA VAL A 13 16.94 27.43 7.36
C VAL A 13 17.27 26.60 6.12
N ALA A 14 18.55 26.37 5.82
CA ALA A 14 18.98 25.56 4.68
C ALA A 14 18.81 24.03 4.89
N LEU A 15 18.58 23.56 6.11
CA LEU A 15 18.42 22.14 6.45
C LEU A 15 16.96 21.69 6.55
N ALA A 16 16.00 22.60 6.58
CA ALA A 16 14.59 22.24 6.68
C ALA A 16 14.05 21.67 5.36
N PRO A 17 13.36 20.53 5.39
CA PRO A 17 12.80 19.94 4.19
C PRO A 17 11.63 20.76 3.65
N ARG A 18 11.35 20.59 2.36
CA ARG A 18 10.10 21.10 1.79
C ARG A 18 8.93 20.24 2.27
N VAL A 19 8.14 20.74 3.22
CA VAL A 19 6.85 20.10 3.57
C VAL A 19 5.76 20.64 2.64
N PRO A 20 4.94 19.80 1.98
CA PRO A 20 3.87 20.25 1.10
C PRO A 20 2.79 21.05 1.80
N GLY A 21 2.10 21.93 1.07
CA GLY A 21 0.87 22.57 1.53
C GLY A 21 -0.37 21.70 1.31
N ALA A 22 -0.40 21.04 0.13
CA ALA A 22 -1.38 20.03 -0.28
C ALA A 22 -0.78 19.18 -1.39
N THR A 23 -1.14 17.89 -1.44
CA THR A 23 -0.67 16.95 -2.45
C THR A 23 -1.80 16.44 -3.32
N TYR A 24 -1.46 16.06 -4.55
CA TYR A 24 -2.37 15.38 -5.47
C TYR A 24 -1.67 14.14 -6.05
N ARG A 25 -2.22 12.95 -5.77
CA ARG A 25 -1.64 11.70 -6.22
C ARG A 25 -2.09 11.34 -7.63
N LEU A 26 -1.12 11.14 -8.52
CA LEU A 26 -1.30 10.62 -9.88
C LEU A 26 -0.75 9.21 -10.03
N GLN A 27 -1.49 8.36 -10.72
CA GLN A 27 -1.08 7.02 -11.12
C GLN A 27 -0.50 7.08 -12.52
N LEU A 28 0.82 6.87 -12.62
CA LEU A 28 1.56 6.90 -13.89
C LEU A 28 1.65 5.48 -14.46
N HIS A 29 1.31 5.33 -15.72
CA HIS A 29 1.36 4.07 -16.47
C HIS A 29 1.33 4.39 -17.98
N GLN A 30 1.37 3.37 -18.85
CA GLN A 30 1.35 3.55 -20.32
C GLN A 30 0.19 4.40 -20.87
N GLY A 31 -0.95 4.45 -20.16
CA GLY A 31 -2.13 5.25 -20.52
C GLY A 31 -2.16 6.64 -19.87
N PHE A 32 -1.24 6.96 -18.99
CA PHE A 32 -1.07 8.27 -18.35
C PHE A 32 0.41 8.53 -18.04
N THR A 33 1.07 9.24 -18.93
CA THR A 33 2.52 9.38 -19.04
C THR A 33 3.06 10.60 -18.31
N PHE A 34 4.40 10.82 -18.34
CA PHE A 34 5.01 12.06 -17.86
C PHE A 34 4.51 13.30 -18.62
N ASP A 35 4.24 13.17 -19.92
CA ASP A 35 3.73 14.29 -20.69
C ASP A 35 2.28 14.65 -20.34
N ASP A 36 1.45 13.63 -20.08
CA ASP A 36 0.07 13.85 -19.58
C ASP A 36 0.08 14.54 -18.21
N ALA A 37 0.93 14.06 -17.29
CA ALA A 37 1.13 14.70 -15.99
C ALA A 37 1.64 16.16 -16.15
N ARG A 38 2.58 16.41 -17.05
CA ARG A 38 3.09 17.77 -17.35
C ARG A 38 1.99 18.70 -17.82
N ARG A 39 1.10 18.23 -18.70
CA ARG A 39 -0.06 19.02 -19.18
C ARG A 39 -1.04 19.35 -18.06
N LEU A 40 -1.09 18.51 -17.03
CA LEU A 40 -2.00 18.70 -15.90
C LEU A 40 -1.46 19.68 -14.85
N VAL A 41 -0.16 19.98 -14.84
CA VAL A 41 0.45 20.90 -13.84
C VAL A 41 -0.30 22.25 -13.71
N PRO A 42 -0.72 22.94 -14.80
CA PRO A 42 -1.50 24.16 -14.69
C PRO A 42 -2.82 24.02 -13.95
N TYR A 43 -3.53 22.89 -14.14
CA TYR A 43 -4.77 22.59 -13.43
C TYR A 43 -4.52 22.39 -11.94
N LEU A 44 -3.50 21.62 -11.57
CA LEU A 44 -3.15 21.35 -10.17
C LEU A 44 -2.77 22.65 -9.43
N ASP A 45 -2.00 23.52 -10.07
CA ASP A 45 -1.65 24.84 -9.53
C ASP A 45 -2.90 25.72 -9.35
N ALA A 46 -3.77 25.78 -10.36
CA ALA A 46 -5.03 26.51 -10.29
C ALA A 46 -5.97 25.97 -9.21
N LEU A 47 -5.99 24.67 -8.98
CA LEU A 47 -6.76 24.03 -7.91
C LEU A 47 -6.27 24.43 -6.51
N GLY A 48 -4.97 24.74 -6.37
CA GLY A 48 -4.32 25.10 -5.11
C GLY A 48 -3.40 24.02 -4.54
N VAL A 49 -3.11 22.96 -5.31
CA VAL A 49 -2.12 21.92 -4.97
C VAL A 49 -0.72 22.52 -5.01
N THR A 50 0.14 22.13 -4.08
CA THR A 50 1.51 22.64 -3.99
C THR A 50 2.57 21.62 -4.39
N ASP A 51 2.24 20.33 -4.37
CA ASP A 51 3.19 19.27 -4.68
C ASP A 51 2.46 18.09 -5.38
N LEU A 52 3.07 17.59 -6.45
CA LEU A 52 2.66 16.38 -7.10
C LEU A 52 3.07 15.17 -6.25
N TYR A 53 2.20 14.20 -6.07
CA TYR A 53 2.54 12.91 -5.49
C TYR A 53 2.46 11.84 -6.60
N ALA A 54 3.62 11.42 -7.09
CA ALA A 54 3.73 10.46 -8.19
C ALA A 54 3.76 9.01 -7.67
N SER A 55 3.01 8.13 -8.35
CA SER A 55 3.18 6.67 -8.19
C SER A 55 4.59 6.24 -8.62
N PRO A 56 5.04 4.99 -8.32
CA PRO A 56 6.35 4.51 -8.73
C PRO A 56 6.52 4.60 -10.25
N TYR A 57 7.62 5.19 -10.72
CA TYR A 57 7.90 5.37 -12.14
C TYR A 57 9.29 4.85 -12.57
N LEU A 58 9.96 4.07 -11.71
CA LEU A 58 11.13 3.30 -12.11
C LEU A 58 10.70 2.15 -13.02
N ARG A 59 11.65 1.57 -13.75
CA ARG A 59 11.36 0.52 -14.73
C ARG A 59 10.65 -0.67 -14.06
N ALA A 60 9.36 -0.78 -14.34
CA ALA A 60 8.50 -1.86 -13.91
C ALA A 60 8.43 -2.98 -14.95
N ARG A 61 7.75 -4.06 -14.63
CA ARG A 61 7.38 -5.11 -15.58
C ARG A 61 6.59 -4.50 -16.75
N PRO A 62 6.80 -4.96 -18.00
CA PRO A 62 6.02 -4.49 -19.15
C PRO A 62 4.52 -4.65 -18.92
N GLY A 63 3.77 -3.61 -19.28
CA GLY A 63 2.32 -3.57 -19.10
C GLY A 63 1.87 -3.40 -17.65
N SER A 64 2.76 -3.04 -16.73
CA SER A 64 2.40 -2.76 -15.34
C SER A 64 1.45 -1.56 -15.25
N PRO A 65 0.25 -1.72 -14.66
CA PRO A 65 -0.70 -0.62 -14.51
C PRO A 65 -0.44 0.25 -13.27
N HIS A 66 0.58 -0.08 -12.44
CA HIS A 66 0.77 0.53 -11.13
C HIS A 66 2.23 0.86 -10.77
N GLY A 67 3.23 0.23 -11.41
CA GLY A 67 4.66 0.51 -11.19
C GLY A 67 5.29 -0.10 -9.93
N TYR A 68 4.57 -0.86 -9.09
CA TYR A 68 5.13 -1.48 -7.87
C TYR A 68 5.95 -2.75 -8.15
N ASP A 69 5.90 -3.31 -9.33
CA ASP A 69 6.63 -4.50 -9.78
C ASP A 69 7.93 -4.13 -10.51
N ILE A 70 8.76 -3.31 -9.85
CA ILE A 70 10.03 -2.78 -10.38
C ILE A 70 10.97 -3.93 -10.74
N VAL A 71 11.52 -3.90 -11.97
CA VAL A 71 12.52 -4.86 -12.45
C VAL A 71 13.92 -4.24 -12.58
N ASP A 72 14.03 -2.91 -12.60
CA ASP A 72 15.32 -2.19 -12.62
C ASP A 72 15.18 -0.83 -11.90
N HIS A 73 15.82 -0.71 -10.75
CA HIS A 73 15.89 0.55 -9.97
C HIS A 73 16.81 1.61 -10.58
N GLY A 74 17.61 1.24 -11.56
CA GLY A 74 18.58 2.15 -12.22
C GLY A 74 18.03 2.93 -13.39
N ALA A 75 16.78 2.70 -13.81
CA ALA A 75 16.17 3.29 -14.99
C ALA A 75 14.72 3.74 -14.75
N LEU A 76 14.30 4.77 -15.50
CA LEU A 76 12.89 5.15 -15.61
C LEU A 76 12.12 4.10 -16.43
N ASN A 77 10.81 4.00 -16.17
CA ASN A 77 9.94 3.11 -16.96
C ASN A 77 9.71 3.71 -18.36
N PRO A 78 10.17 3.04 -19.44
CA PRO A 78 10.03 3.55 -20.79
C PRO A 78 8.57 3.62 -21.29
N GLU A 79 7.64 2.89 -20.65
CA GLU A 79 6.22 2.96 -20.98
C GLU A 79 5.54 4.23 -20.44
N ILE A 80 6.16 4.89 -19.46
CA ILE A 80 5.68 6.17 -18.90
C ILE A 80 6.31 7.36 -19.65
N GLY A 81 7.48 7.17 -20.27
CA GLY A 81 8.17 8.19 -21.04
C GLY A 81 9.69 8.13 -20.88
N THR A 82 10.35 9.07 -21.54
CA THR A 82 11.81 9.19 -21.56
C THR A 82 12.34 10.04 -20.39
N ALA A 83 13.66 10.05 -20.21
CA ALA A 83 14.31 10.96 -19.26
C ALA A 83 14.08 12.45 -19.60
N ALA A 84 13.90 12.77 -20.90
CA ALA A 84 13.57 14.13 -21.33
C ALA A 84 12.14 14.51 -20.93
N ASP A 85 11.17 13.61 -21.05
CA ASP A 85 9.79 13.84 -20.64
C ASP A 85 9.68 14.04 -19.11
N HIS A 86 10.40 13.21 -18.34
CA HIS A 86 10.51 13.39 -16.89
C HIS A 86 11.14 14.75 -16.53
N ALA A 87 12.22 15.14 -17.21
CA ALA A 87 12.84 16.44 -16.97
C ALA A 87 11.90 17.60 -17.31
N ALA A 88 11.12 17.48 -18.38
CA ALA A 88 10.11 18.47 -18.75
C ALA A 88 8.97 18.60 -17.73
N LEU A 89 8.50 17.47 -17.15
CA LEU A 89 7.55 17.48 -16.04
C LEU A 89 8.13 18.22 -14.83
N CYS A 90 9.36 17.87 -14.42
CA CYS A 90 10.03 18.53 -13.29
C CYS A 90 10.20 20.04 -13.51
N ALA A 91 10.60 20.45 -14.69
CA ALA A 91 10.72 21.88 -15.03
C ALA A 91 9.36 22.61 -15.01
N ALA A 92 8.28 21.95 -15.42
CA ALA A 92 6.93 22.51 -15.36
C ALA A 92 6.43 22.68 -13.92
N LEU A 93 6.77 21.76 -13.02
CA LEU A 93 6.49 21.87 -11.58
C LEU A 93 7.31 23.02 -10.97
N GLU A 94 8.62 23.06 -11.21
CA GLU A 94 9.53 24.08 -10.70
C GLU A 94 9.11 25.50 -11.13
N ALA A 95 8.72 25.67 -12.39
CA ALA A 95 8.25 26.95 -12.92
C ALA A 95 7.03 27.53 -12.17
N ARG A 96 6.29 26.67 -11.42
CA ARG A 96 5.15 27.06 -10.57
C ARG A 96 5.45 26.98 -9.07
N GLY A 97 6.71 26.73 -8.70
CA GLY A 97 7.10 26.56 -7.32
C GLY A 97 6.51 25.28 -6.69
N MET A 98 6.08 24.30 -7.49
CA MET A 98 5.54 23.02 -7.03
C MET A 98 6.66 22.01 -6.80
N GLY A 99 6.50 21.15 -5.77
CA GLY A 99 7.39 20.03 -5.50
C GLY A 99 6.86 18.70 -6.05
N GLN A 100 7.65 17.64 -5.83
CA GLN A 100 7.27 16.27 -6.18
C GLN A 100 7.61 15.29 -5.06
N ILE A 101 6.61 14.52 -4.61
CA ILE A 101 6.81 13.33 -3.77
C ILE A 101 6.85 12.11 -4.69
N LEU A 102 7.88 11.28 -4.56
CA LEU A 102 7.98 10.01 -5.28
C LEU A 102 7.62 8.84 -4.36
N ASP A 103 6.78 7.95 -4.88
CA ASP A 103 6.50 6.66 -4.25
C ASP A 103 7.65 5.68 -4.52
N VAL A 104 8.26 5.15 -3.46
CA VAL A 104 9.47 4.31 -3.49
C VAL A 104 9.15 2.93 -2.96
N VAL A 105 9.56 1.89 -3.68
CA VAL A 105 9.29 0.48 -3.36
C VAL A 105 10.58 -0.24 -2.93
N PRO A 106 10.96 -0.20 -1.65
CA PRO A 106 12.22 -0.80 -1.20
C PRO A 106 12.12 -2.29 -0.86
N ASN A 107 10.93 -2.81 -0.55
CA ASN A 107 10.77 -4.14 0.02
C ASN A 107 10.97 -5.28 -0.99
N HIS A 108 10.65 -5.09 -2.28
CA HIS A 108 10.61 -6.17 -3.26
C HIS A 108 10.90 -5.70 -4.69
N MET A 109 11.13 -6.67 -5.59
CA MET A 109 11.24 -6.46 -7.04
C MET A 109 10.42 -7.49 -7.80
N GLY A 110 10.00 -7.12 -9.01
CA GLY A 110 9.45 -8.02 -10.00
C GLY A 110 10.51 -8.99 -10.52
N ILE A 111 10.20 -10.30 -10.56
CA ILE A 111 11.10 -11.36 -11.00
C ILE A 111 10.58 -12.16 -12.20
N SER A 112 9.42 -11.80 -12.71
CA SER A 112 8.83 -12.42 -13.90
C SER A 112 9.48 -11.91 -15.20
N HIS A 113 9.26 -12.65 -16.29
CA HIS A 113 9.62 -12.28 -17.68
C HIS A 113 11.12 -12.07 -18.00
N GLY A 114 12.05 -12.48 -17.11
CA GLY A 114 13.50 -12.47 -17.40
C GLY A 114 14.14 -11.07 -17.52
N GLN A 115 13.43 -9.99 -17.23
CA GLN A 115 13.93 -8.61 -17.35
C GLN A 115 14.71 -8.12 -16.14
N ASN A 116 14.55 -8.74 -14.98
CA ASN A 116 15.32 -8.42 -13.79
C ASN A 116 16.72 -9.08 -13.91
N ARG A 117 17.74 -8.27 -14.23
CA ARG A 117 19.11 -8.74 -14.39
C ARG A 117 19.70 -9.34 -13.12
N TRP A 118 19.31 -8.85 -11.93
CA TRP A 118 19.80 -9.36 -10.66
C TRP A 118 19.23 -10.76 -10.39
N TRP A 119 17.94 -10.95 -10.64
CA TRP A 119 17.29 -12.24 -10.49
C TRP A 119 17.79 -13.25 -11.53
N ARG A 120 18.05 -12.81 -12.76
CA ARG A 120 18.61 -13.66 -13.82
C ARG A 120 19.98 -14.20 -13.43
N ASP A 121 20.87 -13.35 -12.85
CA ASP A 121 22.17 -13.77 -12.35
C ASP A 121 22.02 -14.81 -11.24
N VAL A 122 21.08 -14.63 -10.32
CA VAL A 122 20.77 -15.60 -9.26
C VAL A 122 20.33 -16.94 -9.85
N LEU A 123 19.48 -16.97 -10.87
CA LEU A 123 19.01 -18.19 -11.52
C LEU A 123 20.11 -18.88 -12.36
N GLU A 124 21.09 -18.15 -12.80
CA GLU A 124 22.22 -18.67 -13.57
C GLU A 124 23.33 -19.21 -12.68
N ASN A 125 23.65 -18.51 -11.59
CA ASN A 125 24.84 -18.74 -10.80
C ASN A 125 24.57 -19.22 -9.33
N GLY A 126 23.34 -19.17 -8.85
CA GLY A 126 22.98 -19.64 -7.51
C GLY A 126 23.58 -18.83 -6.37
N PRO A 127 24.01 -19.49 -5.27
CA PRO A 127 24.64 -18.82 -4.13
C PRO A 127 25.91 -18.06 -4.51
N GLY A 128 26.60 -18.48 -5.57
CA GLY A 128 27.77 -17.79 -6.14
C GLY A 128 27.44 -16.67 -7.11
N ALA A 129 26.20 -16.22 -7.22
CA ALA A 129 25.82 -15.07 -8.02
C ALA A 129 26.24 -13.75 -7.35
N ALA A 130 26.60 -12.75 -8.16
CA ALA A 130 26.96 -11.42 -7.64
C ALA A 130 25.79 -10.77 -6.89
N TYR A 131 24.56 -11.11 -7.23
CA TYR A 131 23.32 -10.60 -6.63
C TYR A 131 22.60 -11.61 -5.72
N ALA A 132 23.24 -12.73 -5.32
CA ALA A 132 22.64 -13.72 -4.44
C ALA A 132 22.20 -13.14 -3.08
N ASP A 133 22.99 -12.23 -2.53
CA ASP A 133 22.72 -11.53 -1.26
C ASP A 133 21.70 -10.37 -1.37
N PHE A 134 21.24 -10.06 -2.59
CA PHE A 134 20.27 -8.98 -2.80
C PHE A 134 18.85 -9.43 -2.44
N PHE A 135 18.56 -10.71 -2.64
CA PHE A 135 17.25 -11.30 -2.37
C PHE A 135 17.26 -12.12 -1.08
N ASP A 136 16.12 -12.15 -0.39
CA ASP A 136 15.93 -12.93 0.83
C ASP A 136 15.57 -14.38 0.48
N ILE A 137 16.59 -15.16 0.09
CA ILE A 137 16.50 -16.57 -0.30
C ILE A 137 17.04 -17.47 0.81
N ASP A 138 16.30 -18.53 1.16
CA ASP A 138 16.77 -19.61 2.02
C ASP A 138 17.48 -20.67 1.15
N TRP A 139 18.82 -20.64 1.15
CA TRP A 139 19.65 -21.56 0.39
C TRP A 139 19.81 -22.94 1.04
N ASP A 140 19.37 -23.11 2.30
CA ASP A 140 19.36 -24.38 3.03
C ASP A 140 17.96 -24.70 3.59
N PRO A 141 16.94 -24.85 2.71
CA PRO A 141 15.56 -25.11 3.13
C PRO A 141 15.39 -26.55 3.68
N VAL A 142 14.21 -26.84 4.28
CA VAL A 142 13.88 -28.18 4.81
C VAL A 142 14.02 -29.26 3.76
N LYS A 143 13.51 -28.98 2.56
CA LYS A 143 13.54 -29.88 1.43
C LYS A 143 14.93 -29.86 0.84
N ARG A 144 15.74 -30.89 1.16
CA ARG A 144 17.14 -30.95 0.74
C ARG A 144 17.35 -30.92 -0.76
N GLU A 145 16.34 -31.30 -1.54
CA GLU A 145 16.33 -31.19 -3.00
C GLU A 145 16.34 -29.75 -3.49
N LEU A 146 16.01 -28.80 -2.61
CA LEU A 146 16.11 -27.35 -2.85
C LEU A 146 17.40 -26.73 -2.29
N ALA A 147 18.29 -27.50 -1.67
CA ALA A 147 19.57 -26.98 -1.19
C ALA A 147 20.35 -26.34 -2.35
N ASN A 148 20.78 -25.08 -2.18
CA ASN A 148 21.45 -24.25 -3.20
C ASN A 148 20.65 -24.07 -4.51
N ARG A 149 19.31 -24.14 -4.43
CA ARG A 149 18.40 -23.94 -5.56
C ARG A 149 17.27 -22.99 -5.17
N VAL A 150 16.66 -22.37 -6.16
CA VAL A 150 15.45 -21.54 -6.00
C VAL A 150 14.25 -22.30 -6.53
N LEU A 151 13.19 -22.44 -5.75
CA LEU A 151 11.93 -22.99 -6.24
C LEU A 151 11.23 -21.95 -7.12
N LEU A 152 10.92 -22.28 -8.37
CA LEU A 152 10.13 -21.46 -9.29
C LEU A 152 8.75 -22.08 -9.52
N PRO A 153 7.72 -21.66 -8.78
CA PRO A 153 6.35 -22.17 -8.92
C PRO A 153 5.63 -21.44 -10.05
N ILE A 154 6.04 -21.69 -11.28
CA ILE A 154 5.57 -20.97 -12.48
C ILE A 154 4.80 -21.82 -13.48
N LEU A 155 4.79 -23.15 -13.31
CA LEU A 155 4.13 -24.06 -14.25
C LEU A 155 2.61 -24.07 -14.03
N ALA A 156 1.87 -24.09 -15.12
CA ALA A 156 0.41 -24.14 -15.10
C ALA A 156 -0.15 -25.50 -14.65
N ASP A 157 0.64 -26.57 -14.78
CA ASP A 157 0.31 -27.93 -14.37
C ASP A 157 1.54 -28.62 -13.76
N GLN A 158 1.40 -29.89 -13.38
CA GLN A 158 2.48 -30.68 -12.81
C GLN A 158 3.66 -30.76 -13.79
N TYR A 159 4.87 -30.71 -13.25
CA TYR A 159 6.12 -30.63 -14.01
C TYR A 159 6.22 -31.66 -15.15
N GLY A 160 5.93 -32.94 -14.86
CA GLY A 160 5.98 -33.99 -15.88
C GLY A 160 5.00 -33.75 -17.03
N GLN A 161 3.80 -33.26 -16.75
CA GLN A 161 2.78 -32.95 -17.76
C GLN A 161 3.28 -31.82 -18.68
N VAL A 162 3.82 -30.74 -18.10
CA VAL A 162 4.33 -29.59 -18.83
C VAL A 162 5.57 -29.97 -19.67
N LEU A 163 6.46 -30.80 -19.13
CA LEU A 163 7.64 -31.30 -19.85
C LEU A 163 7.25 -32.13 -21.06
N GLU A 164 6.41 -33.17 -20.88
CA GLU A 164 6.00 -34.09 -21.93
C GLU A 164 5.07 -33.46 -22.98
N SER A 165 4.37 -32.37 -22.60
CA SER A 165 3.60 -31.57 -23.56
C SER A 165 4.51 -30.73 -24.49
N GLY A 166 5.84 -30.65 -24.19
CA GLY A 166 6.83 -29.90 -24.95
C GLY A 166 6.63 -28.38 -24.83
N GLU A 167 6.14 -27.90 -23.67
CA GLU A 167 6.00 -26.47 -23.37
C GLU A 167 7.30 -25.86 -22.84
N LEU A 168 8.22 -26.71 -22.28
CA LEU A 168 9.56 -26.32 -21.88
C LEU A 168 10.49 -26.52 -23.08
N VAL A 169 11.01 -25.42 -23.63
CA VAL A 169 11.80 -25.46 -24.86
C VAL A 169 13.21 -24.92 -24.62
N LEU A 170 14.23 -25.77 -24.79
CA LEU A 170 15.62 -25.34 -24.80
C LEU A 170 15.91 -24.56 -26.06
N THR A 171 16.53 -23.40 -25.94
CA THR A 171 16.93 -22.53 -27.04
C THR A 171 18.37 -22.05 -26.85
N LEU A 172 19.00 -21.64 -27.96
CA LEU A 172 20.34 -21.06 -27.99
C LEU A 172 20.27 -19.65 -28.53
N GLU A 173 20.79 -18.68 -27.77
CA GLU A 173 20.78 -17.29 -28.13
C GLU A 173 22.07 -16.59 -27.65
N GLY A 174 22.81 -15.95 -28.56
CA GLY A 174 24.01 -15.18 -28.22
C GLY A 174 25.09 -16.01 -27.49
N GLY A 175 25.25 -17.29 -27.85
CA GLY A 175 26.19 -18.22 -27.21
C GLY A 175 25.78 -18.70 -25.83
N GLY A 176 24.59 -18.37 -25.37
CA GLY A 176 23.98 -18.86 -24.11
C GLY A 176 22.79 -19.78 -24.35
N PHE A 177 22.62 -20.78 -23.52
CA PHE A 177 21.42 -21.63 -23.55
C PHE A 177 20.36 -21.09 -22.61
N GLN A 178 19.10 -21.23 -23.00
CA GLN A 178 17.94 -20.77 -22.25
C GLN A 178 16.82 -21.79 -22.34
N VAL A 179 15.98 -21.85 -21.31
CA VAL A 179 14.73 -22.60 -21.32
C VAL A 179 13.58 -21.63 -21.40
N ARG A 180 12.75 -21.78 -22.43
CA ARG A 180 11.54 -20.98 -22.61
C ARG A 180 10.32 -21.74 -22.13
N TYR A 181 9.48 -21.05 -21.37
CA TYR A 181 8.16 -21.49 -20.97
C TYR A 181 7.17 -20.34 -21.22
N HIS A 182 6.40 -20.44 -22.27
CA HIS A 182 5.56 -19.34 -22.82
C HIS A 182 6.39 -18.07 -23.03
N ASP A 183 6.05 -16.98 -22.35
CA ASP A 183 6.74 -15.69 -22.37
C ASP A 183 7.93 -15.58 -21.40
N ARG A 184 8.16 -16.63 -20.60
CA ARG A 184 9.25 -16.67 -19.62
C ARG A 184 10.52 -17.26 -20.21
N VAL A 185 11.63 -16.59 -19.92
CA VAL A 185 12.97 -17.01 -20.36
C VAL A 185 13.85 -17.24 -19.13
N LEU A 186 14.32 -18.47 -18.96
CA LEU A 186 15.13 -18.90 -17.84
C LEU A 186 16.55 -19.23 -18.34
N PRO A 187 17.61 -18.76 -17.65
CA PRO A 187 18.98 -19.08 -18.06
C PRO A 187 19.31 -20.55 -17.76
N VAL A 188 20.15 -21.15 -18.57
CA VAL A 188 20.82 -22.43 -18.25
C VAL A 188 22.16 -22.10 -17.62
N SER A 189 22.48 -22.72 -16.48
CA SER A 189 23.75 -22.46 -15.78
C SER A 189 24.94 -22.82 -16.66
N PRO A 190 26.06 -22.07 -16.61
CA PRO A 190 27.25 -22.34 -17.42
C PRO A 190 27.81 -23.76 -17.24
N GLU A 191 27.72 -24.32 -16.03
CA GLU A 191 28.12 -25.72 -15.76
C GLU A 191 27.25 -26.72 -16.51
N SER A 192 25.94 -26.48 -16.61
CA SER A 192 24.99 -27.36 -17.32
C SER A 192 25.13 -27.26 -18.84
N ALA A 193 25.64 -26.14 -19.36
CA ALA A 193 25.96 -26.00 -20.76
C ALA A 193 27.00 -27.04 -21.23
N THR A 194 27.87 -27.53 -20.32
CA THR A 194 28.83 -28.61 -20.63
C THR A 194 28.15 -29.91 -21.05
N ASP A 195 26.97 -30.24 -20.50
CA ASP A 195 26.24 -31.46 -20.88
C ASP A 195 25.68 -31.36 -22.30
N ILE A 196 25.22 -30.15 -22.69
CA ILE A 196 24.71 -29.88 -24.03
C ILE A 196 25.85 -29.97 -25.04
N LEU A 197 26.93 -29.25 -24.75
CA LEU A 197 28.09 -29.22 -25.68
C LEU A 197 28.85 -30.55 -25.79
N ALA A 198 28.88 -31.34 -24.72
CA ALA A 198 29.55 -32.65 -24.76
C ALA A 198 28.71 -33.74 -25.44
N TYR A 199 27.38 -33.58 -25.53
CA TYR A 199 26.48 -34.68 -25.96
C TYR A 199 26.79 -35.25 -27.37
N ARG A 200 27.19 -34.42 -28.33
CA ARG A 200 27.53 -34.85 -29.70
C ARG A 200 28.98 -34.55 -30.12
N LEU A 201 29.87 -34.41 -29.13
CA LEU A 201 31.26 -34.06 -29.37
C LEU A 201 31.97 -35.08 -30.33
N ASP A 202 31.73 -36.37 -30.13
CA ASP A 202 32.32 -37.39 -30.99
C ASP A 202 31.85 -37.30 -32.46
N ALA A 203 30.56 -36.98 -32.65
CA ALA A 203 30.01 -36.76 -34.00
C ALA A 203 30.60 -35.49 -34.65
N LEU A 204 30.78 -34.43 -33.87
CA LEU A 204 31.44 -33.20 -34.39
C LEU A 204 32.92 -33.50 -34.70
N ALA A 205 33.64 -34.25 -33.87
CA ALA A 205 35.01 -34.63 -34.12
C ALA A 205 35.15 -35.55 -35.35
N GLY A 206 34.13 -36.36 -35.67
CA GLY A 206 34.07 -37.12 -36.93
C GLY A 206 33.80 -36.28 -38.19
N THR A 207 33.18 -35.11 -37.99
CA THR A 207 32.87 -34.18 -39.12
C THR A 207 34.04 -33.23 -39.41
N LEU A 208 34.71 -32.74 -38.37
CA LEU A 208 35.88 -31.91 -38.41
C LEU A 208 37.12 -32.79 -38.23
N ALA A 209 38.11 -32.70 -39.06
CA ALA A 209 39.35 -33.45 -38.92
C ALA A 209 40.02 -33.19 -37.57
N GLU A 210 40.74 -34.23 -37.05
CA GLU A 210 41.50 -34.09 -35.82
C GLU A 210 42.52 -32.96 -35.92
N GLY A 211 42.54 -32.03 -34.96
CA GLY A 211 43.36 -30.84 -35.00
C GLY A 211 42.73 -29.62 -35.76
N HIS A 212 41.48 -29.72 -36.25
CA HIS A 212 40.81 -28.60 -36.85
C HIS A 212 40.68 -27.44 -35.86
N PRO A 213 40.98 -26.19 -36.24
CA PRO A 213 40.94 -25.04 -35.31
C PRO A 213 39.60 -24.87 -34.59
N ASP A 214 38.49 -25.05 -35.26
CA ASP A 214 37.16 -24.91 -34.71
C ASP A 214 36.87 -26.02 -33.66
N LEU A 215 37.35 -27.23 -33.88
CA LEU A 215 37.22 -28.31 -32.91
C LEU A 215 38.07 -28.07 -31.64
N LEU A 216 39.29 -27.57 -31.83
CA LEU A 216 40.18 -27.20 -30.72
C LEU A 216 39.58 -26.03 -29.90
N GLU A 217 39.00 -25.02 -30.56
CA GLU A 217 38.32 -23.90 -29.91
C GLU A 217 37.09 -24.39 -29.12
N TYR A 218 36.27 -25.26 -29.73
CA TYR A 218 35.09 -25.86 -29.05
C TYR A 218 35.51 -26.67 -27.82
N GLN A 219 36.54 -27.47 -27.93
CA GLN A 219 37.08 -28.24 -26.79
C GLN A 219 37.67 -27.34 -25.70
N SER A 220 38.31 -26.26 -26.08
CA SER A 220 38.82 -25.23 -25.16
C SER A 220 37.68 -24.57 -24.38
N ILE A 221 36.61 -24.18 -25.05
CA ILE A 221 35.41 -23.61 -24.43
C ILE A 221 34.81 -24.60 -23.42
N LEU A 222 34.64 -25.86 -23.85
CA LEU A 222 34.11 -26.94 -22.97
C LEU A 222 34.99 -27.14 -21.75
N THR A 223 36.31 -27.11 -21.91
CA THR A 223 37.27 -27.23 -20.78
C THR A 223 37.17 -26.02 -19.86
N GLY A 224 37.08 -24.80 -20.42
CA GLY A 224 36.89 -23.58 -19.64
C GLY A 224 35.62 -23.62 -18.79
N LEU A 225 34.49 -24.04 -19.37
CA LEU A 225 33.23 -24.18 -18.64
C LEU A 225 33.30 -25.18 -17.48
N ARG A 226 34.04 -26.27 -17.63
CA ARG A 226 34.27 -27.29 -16.56
C ARG A 226 35.15 -26.78 -15.43
N ASN A 227 36.01 -25.79 -15.71
CA ASN A 227 36.95 -25.23 -14.74
C ASN A 227 36.44 -23.95 -14.06
N LEU A 228 35.21 -23.52 -14.30
CA LEU A 228 34.62 -22.38 -13.60
C LEU A 228 34.58 -22.63 -12.08
N PRO A 229 34.78 -21.60 -11.24
CA PRO A 229 34.55 -21.71 -9.81
C PRO A 229 33.17 -22.30 -9.50
N ALA A 230 33.09 -23.16 -8.48
CA ALA A 230 31.84 -23.80 -8.13
C ALA A 230 30.74 -22.77 -7.76
N ARG A 231 29.51 -23.01 -8.18
CA ARG A 231 28.36 -22.12 -7.89
C ARG A 231 28.02 -21.96 -6.40
N THR A 232 28.63 -22.76 -5.54
CA THR A 232 28.51 -22.67 -4.08
C THR A 232 29.62 -21.87 -3.43
N GLU A 233 30.62 -21.42 -4.19
CA GLU A 233 31.67 -20.53 -3.71
C GLU A 233 31.14 -19.08 -3.66
N THR A 234 31.20 -18.48 -2.48
CA THR A 234 30.67 -17.14 -2.21
C THR A 234 31.74 -16.09 -1.93
N ALA A 235 33.03 -16.48 -1.98
CA ALA A 235 34.13 -15.51 -1.83
C ALA A 235 34.11 -14.50 -2.98
N PRO A 236 34.16 -13.18 -2.72
CA PRO A 236 33.98 -12.14 -3.73
C PRO A 236 34.90 -12.27 -4.94
N GLU A 237 36.16 -12.65 -4.73
CA GLU A 237 37.13 -12.85 -5.81
C GLU A 237 36.74 -14.02 -6.72
N ARG A 238 36.21 -15.13 -6.13
CA ARG A 238 35.76 -16.30 -6.87
C ARG A 238 34.48 -16.04 -7.62
N VAL A 239 33.56 -15.27 -7.03
CA VAL A 239 32.34 -14.80 -7.69
C VAL A 239 32.69 -13.93 -8.89
N ALA A 240 33.59 -12.97 -8.74
CA ALA A 240 34.04 -12.10 -9.80
C ALA A 240 34.76 -12.88 -10.93
N GLU A 241 35.61 -13.85 -10.57
CA GLU A 241 36.25 -14.75 -11.51
C GLU A 241 35.24 -15.54 -12.31
N ARG A 242 34.29 -16.21 -11.63
CA ARG A 242 33.24 -16.99 -12.28
C ARG A 242 32.45 -16.13 -13.29
N THR A 243 31.99 -14.97 -12.89
CA THR A 243 31.19 -14.07 -13.72
C THR A 243 31.97 -13.62 -14.98
N ARG A 244 33.23 -13.27 -14.82
CA ARG A 244 34.09 -12.84 -15.90
C ARG A 244 34.37 -13.98 -16.88
N GLU A 245 34.82 -15.14 -16.37
CA GLU A 245 35.18 -16.27 -17.21
C GLU A 245 33.96 -16.86 -17.94
N ALA A 246 32.80 -16.99 -17.27
CA ALA A 246 31.57 -17.42 -17.92
C ALA A 246 31.16 -16.51 -19.08
N GLU A 247 31.26 -15.20 -18.90
CA GLU A 247 30.94 -14.23 -19.97
C GLU A 247 31.94 -14.30 -21.12
N VAL A 248 33.24 -14.49 -20.85
CA VAL A 248 34.25 -14.68 -21.88
C VAL A 248 33.97 -15.93 -22.70
N LEU A 249 33.69 -17.05 -22.02
CA LEU A 249 33.40 -18.33 -22.71
C LEU A 249 32.11 -18.25 -23.53
N ARG A 250 31.09 -17.59 -23.03
CA ARG A 250 29.84 -17.35 -23.74
C ARG A 250 30.07 -16.57 -25.03
N ARG A 251 30.89 -15.50 -25.01
CA ARG A 251 31.25 -14.73 -26.21
C ARG A 251 32.07 -15.53 -27.19
N ARG A 252 33.00 -16.34 -26.69
CA ARG A 252 33.80 -17.24 -27.57
C ARG A 252 32.88 -18.27 -28.26
N LEU A 253 31.92 -18.85 -27.55
CA LEU A 253 30.96 -19.77 -28.12
C LEU A 253 30.07 -19.08 -29.18
N ALA A 254 29.55 -17.87 -28.86
CA ALA A 254 28.75 -17.10 -29.81
C ALA A 254 29.50 -16.88 -31.13
N ARG A 255 30.76 -16.43 -31.03
CA ARG A 255 31.61 -16.21 -32.16
C ARG A 255 31.88 -17.47 -32.99
N LEU A 256 32.20 -18.57 -32.30
CA LEU A 256 32.44 -19.86 -32.96
C LEU A 256 31.20 -20.38 -33.70
N LEU A 257 30.00 -20.17 -33.16
CA LEU A 257 28.71 -20.52 -33.79
C LEU A 257 28.42 -19.66 -35.04
N GLU A 258 28.90 -18.40 -35.05
CA GLU A 258 28.77 -17.51 -36.20
C GLU A 258 29.79 -17.86 -37.31
N GLU A 259 31.01 -18.22 -36.92
CA GLU A 259 32.14 -18.44 -37.87
C GLU A 259 32.19 -19.90 -38.39
N SER A 260 31.65 -20.90 -37.66
CA SER A 260 31.73 -22.32 -38.01
C SER A 260 30.37 -22.97 -38.22
N GLU A 261 29.98 -23.19 -39.46
CA GLU A 261 28.72 -23.87 -39.79
C GLU A 261 28.63 -25.30 -39.22
N PRO A 262 29.70 -26.16 -39.32
CA PRO A 262 29.64 -27.49 -38.71
C PRO A 262 29.38 -27.50 -37.22
N VAL A 263 30.02 -26.57 -36.49
CA VAL A 263 29.78 -26.41 -35.03
C VAL A 263 28.35 -25.96 -34.77
N ARG A 264 27.87 -24.95 -35.49
CA ARG A 264 26.52 -24.44 -35.37
C ARG A 264 25.46 -25.52 -35.60
N LEU A 265 25.56 -26.27 -36.68
CA LEU A 265 24.64 -27.36 -37.02
C LEU A 265 24.68 -28.49 -35.98
N SER A 266 25.87 -28.82 -35.47
CA SER A 266 26.00 -29.84 -34.38
C SER A 266 25.30 -29.42 -33.09
N VAL A 267 25.43 -28.14 -32.69
CA VAL A 267 24.81 -27.62 -31.48
C VAL A 267 23.30 -27.47 -31.68
N GLU A 268 22.81 -26.97 -32.79
CA GLU A 268 21.39 -26.88 -33.15
C GLU A 268 20.72 -28.27 -33.14
N GLU A 269 21.39 -29.28 -33.69
CA GLU A 269 20.90 -30.66 -33.68
C GLU A 269 20.85 -31.21 -32.25
N THR A 270 21.86 -30.89 -31.43
CA THR A 270 21.87 -31.27 -30.02
C THR A 270 20.67 -30.64 -29.29
N VAL A 271 20.43 -29.35 -29.45
CA VAL A 271 19.26 -28.63 -28.89
C VAL A 271 17.96 -29.28 -29.34
N ARG A 272 17.86 -29.65 -30.66
CA ARG A 272 16.68 -30.33 -31.20
C ARG A 272 16.43 -31.70 -30.53
N VAL A 273 17.50 -32.48 -30.31
CA VAL A 273 17.40 -33.81 -29.63
C VAL A 273 16.98 -33.64 -28.18
N LEU A 274 17.55 -32.67 -27.44
CA LEU A 274 17.20 -32.43 -26.04
C LEU A 274 15.73 -32.02 -25.88
N ASN A 275 15.16 -31.28 -26.82
CA ASN A 275 13.77 -30.84 -26.78
C ASN A 275 12.74 -31.98 -26.93
N GLY A 276 13.18 -33.21 -27.19
CA GLY A 276 12.29 -34.35 -27.27
C GLY A 276 11.25 -34.28 -28.40
N LYS A 277 10.28 -35.16 -28.31
CA LYS A 277 9.19 -35.28 -29.27
C LYS A 277 7.87 -35.57 -28.56
N ARG A 278 6.88 -34.72 -28.75
CA ARG A 278 5.52 -34.93 -28.22
C ARG A 278 5.00 -36.31 -28.59
N GLY A 279 4.45 -36.99 -27.62
CA GLY A 279 3.94 -38.36 -27.78
C GLY A 279 4.99 -39.47 -27.51
N ASP A 280 6.25 -39.09 -27.24
CA ASP A 280 7.30 -40.01 -26.81
C ASP A 280 7.93 -39.50 -25.48
N PRO A 281 7.38 -39.89 -24.31
CA PRO A 281 7.84 -39.39 -23.02
C PRO A 281 9.35 -39.58 -22.77
N ARG A 282 9.93 -40.68 -23.21
CA ARG A 282 11.35 -40.98 -23.02
C ARG A 282 12.27 -40.04 -23.79
N SER A 283 11.77 -39.43 -24.86
CA SER A 283 12.58 -38.47 -25.62
C SER A 283 12.92 -37.20 -24.83
N PHE A 284 12.21 -36.93 -23.73
CA PHE A 284 12.44 -35.79 -22.83
C PHE A 284 13.42 -36.08 -21.69
N ASP A 285 13.90 -37.34 -21.52
CA ASP A 285 14.82 -37.73 -20.43
C ASP A 285 16.10 -36.87 -20.41
N LEU A 286 16.56 -36.37 -21.56
CA LEU A 286 17.76 -35.53 -21.63
C LEU A 286 17.46 -34.12 -21.12
N LEU A 287 16.32 -33.56 -21.50
CA LEU A 287 15.90 -32.25 -21.03
C LEU A 287 15.57 -32.28 -19.54
N ASP A 288 14.92 -33.34 -19.07
CA ASP A 288 14.62 -33.54 -17.64
C ASP A 288 15.91 -33.54 -16.79
N ARG A 289 16.93 -34.30 -17.20
CA ARG A 289 18.24 -34.30 -16.53
C ARG A 289 18.92 -32.95 -16.55
N LEU A 290 18.82 -32.20 -17.67
CA LEU A 290 19.37 -30.86 -17.79
C LEU A 290 18.66 -29.90 -16.82
N LEU A 291 17.33 -29.97 -16.73
CA LEU A 291 16.50 -29.14 -15.84
C LEU A 291 16.74 -29.46 -14.38
N ASP A 292 16.94 -30.77 -14.05
CA ASP A 292 17.25 -31.19 -12.68
C ASP A 292 18.63 -30.69 -12.20
N ARG A 293 19.52 -30.29 -13.10
CA ARG A 293 20.85 -29.73 -12.75
C ARG A 293 20.86 -28.23 -12.59
N GLN A 294 19.74 -27.53 -12.89
CA GLN A 294 19.71 -26.07 -12.79
C GLN A 294 19.75 -25.58 -11.33
N VAL A 295 20.09 -24.31 -11.19
CA VAL A 295 20.05 -23.58 -9.91
C VAL A 295 18.63 -23.37 -9.41
N TYR A 296 17.66 -23.49 -10.29
CA TYR A 296 16.24 -23.41 -9.97
C TYR A 296 15.56 -24.75 -10.16
N ARG A 297 14.44 -24.93 -9.47
CA ARG A 297 13.53 -26.05 -9.65
C ARG A 297 12.19 -25.56 -10.13
N LEU A 298 11.79 -25.98 -11.32
CA LEU A 298 10.46 -25.68 -11.87
C LEU A 298 9.40 -26.48 -11.13
N ALA A 299 8.30 -25.84 -10.78
CA ALA A 299 7.22 -26.49 -10.06
C ALA A 299 5.85 -25.94 -10.46
N TYR A 300 4.82 -26.75 -10.25
CA TYR A 300 3.44 -26.34 -10.36
C TYR A 300 3.13 -25.20 -9.41
N TRP A 301 2.46 -24.15 -9.89
CA TRP A 301 2.28 -22.91 -9.13
C TRP A 301 1.62 -23.09 -7.76
N ARG A 302 0.80 -24.14 -7.59
CA ARG A 302 0.11 -24.41 -6.32
C ARG A 302 1.03 -24.84 -5.18
N VAL A 303 2.24 -25.32 -5.46
CA VAL A 303 3.19 -25.70 -4.40
C VAL A 303 3.87 -24.51 -3.73
N ALA A 304 3.66 -23.30 -4.26
CA ALA A 304 4.28 -22.07 -3.74
C ALA A 304 4.01 -21.84 -2.26
N ALA A 305 2.77 -22.03 -1.83
CA ALA A 305 2.37 -21.79 -0.45
C ALA A 305 3.20 -22.61 0.57
N ASP A 306 3.59 -23.83 0.19
CA ASP A 306 4.24 -24.78 1.08
C ASP A 306 5.77 -24.84 0.95
N GLU A 307 6.30 -24.62 -0.27
CA GLU A 307 7.68 -24.95 -0.58
C GLU A 307 8.54 -23.79 -1.09
N VAL A 308 7.99 -22.59 -1.34
CA VAL A 308 8.78 -21.45 -1.80
C VAL A 308 9.87 -21.11 -0.77
N ASN A 309 11.09 -20.93 -1.26
CA ASN A 309 12.27 -20.70 -0.41
C ASN A 309 12.87 -19.29 -0.57
N TYR A 310 12.09 -18.34 -1.05
CA TYR A 310 12.42 -16.92 -1.02
C TYR A 310 11.25 -16.13 -0.41
N ARG A 311 11.55 -15.05 0.29
CA ARG A 311 10.50 -14.19 0.84
C ARG A 311 9.81 -13.43 -0.28
N ARG A 312 8.48 -13.39 -0.25
CA ARG A 312 7.62 -12.70 -1.22
C ARG A 312 7.04 -11.41 -0.66
N PHE A 313 6.59 -10.55 -1.54
CA PHE A 313 5.63 -9.52 -1.17
C PHE A 313 4.25 -10.17 -1.02
N PHE A 314 3.76 -10.26 0.21
CA PHE A 314 2.56 -11.03 0.56
C PHE A 314 2.67 -12.50 0.07
N ASP A 315 1.72 -12.92 -0.77
CA ASP A 315 1.64 -14.24 -1.38
C ASP A 315 1.90 -14.21 -2.90
N ILE A 316 2.45 -13.12 -3.42
CA ILE A 316 2.70 -12.92 -4.85
C ILE A 316 4.05 -13.53 -5.24
N ASN A 317 4.02 -14.66 -5.93
CA ASN A 317 5.22 -15.42 -6.33
C ASN A 317 6.17 -14.64 -7.25
N GLU A 318 5.66 -13.65 -7.96
CA GLU A 318 6.41 -12.86 -8.94
C GLU A 318 7.10 -11.63 -8.33
N LEU A 319 6.96 -11.41 -7.02
CA LEU A 319 7.54 -10.29 -6.29
C LEU A 319 8.47 -10.82 -5.18
N ALA A 320 9.78 -10.90 -5.49
CA ALA A 320 10.79 -11.37 -4.55
C ALA A 320 11.29 -10.23 -3.66
N ALA A 321 11.37 -10.49 -2.37
CA ALA A 321 11.78 -9.51 -1.38
C ALA A 321 13.30 -9.27 -1.40
N LEU A 322 13.67 -8.01 -1.18
CA LEU A 322 15.05 -7.53 -1.10
C LEU A 322 15.56 -7.53 0.34
N ARG A 323 16.85 -7.74 0.49
CA ARG A 323 17.58 -7.61 1.76
C ARG A 323 18.07 -6.18 1.95
N MET A 324 17.13 -5.27 2.16
CA MET A 324 17.40 -3.82 2.23
C MET A 324 18.34 -3.42 3.39
N GLU A 325 18.51 -4.29 4.37
CA GLU A 325 19.49 -4.15 5.44
C GLU A 325 20.95 -4.28 4.97
N ARG A 326 21.17 -4.75 3.73
CA ARG A 326 22.49 -4.82 3.11
C ARG A 326 22.84 -3.49 2.45
N PRO A 327 24.01 -2.87 2.80
CA PRO A 327 24.38 -1.55 2.26
C PRO A 327 24.50 -1.51 0.72
N ALA A 328 24.96 -2.60 0.11
CA ALA A 328 25.05 -2.70 -1.34
C ALA A 328 23.66 -2.64 -2.00
N VAL A 329 22.67 -3.33 -1.42
CA VAL A 329 21.28 -3.32 -1.92
C VAL A 329 20.69 -1.91 -1.80
N PHE A 330 20.83 -1.27 -0.64
CA PHE A 330 20.36 0.09 -0.44
C PHE A 330 20.98 1.06 -1.46
N ARG A 331 22.29 1.03 -1.67
CA ARG A 331 22.99 1.93 -2.62
C ARG A 331 22.50 1.72 -4.05
N GLU A 332 22.39 0.47 -4.51
CA GLU A 332 21.99 0.18 -5.89
C GLU A 332 20.52 0.53 -6.15
N THR A 333 19.62 0.23 -5.20
CA THR A 333 18.19 0.52 -5.35
C THR A 333 17.88 2.02 -5.25
N HIS A 334 18.66 2.80 -4.50
CA HIS A 334 18.38 4.22 -4.24
C HIS A 334 19.23 5.18 -5.06
N ARG A 335 20.21 4.70 -5.83
CA ARG A 335 21.14 5.55 -6.59
C ARG A 335 20.44 6.57 -7.49
N LEU A 336 19.42 6.13 -8.27
CA LEU A 336 18.67 7.00 -9.16
C LEU A 336 17.74 7.95 -8.40
N ILE A 337 17.08 7.45 -7.38
CA ILE A 337 16.16 8.22 -6.52
C ILE A 337 16.91 9.34 -5.81
N LEU A 338 18.03 9.01 -5.16
CA LEU A 338 18.85 9.99 -4.44
C LEU A 338 19.45 11.03 -5.38
N ARG A 339 19.80 10.67 -6.62
CA ARG A 339 20.21 11.63 -7.65
C ARG A 339 19.07 12.60 -7.98
N PHE A 340 17.82 12.14 -8.10
CA PHE A 340 16.68 13.04 -8.33
C PHE A 340 16.41 13.96 -7.12
N VAL A 341 16.67 13.49 -5.91
CA VAL A 341 16.61 14.32 -4.70
C VAL A 341 17.74 15.37 -4.69
N GLU A 342 18.94 14.99 -5.09
CA GLU A 342 20.10 15.90 -5.20
C GLU A 342 19.85 16.99 -6.25
N GLU A 343 19.30 16.60 -7.40
CA GLU A 343 18.96 17.51 -8.51
C GLU A 343 17.71 18.37 -8.22
N GLY A 344 17.04 18.21 -7.06
CA GLY A 344 15.83 18.95 -6.69
C GLY A 344 14.56 18.54 -7.47
N LYS A 345 14.64 17.51 -8.31
CA LYS A 345 13.52 16.99 -9.08
C LYS A 345 12.49 16.27 -8.20
N VAL A 346 12.94 15.67 -7.11
CA VAL A 346 12.13 15.02 -6.09
C VAL A 346 12.39 15.72 -4.77
N THR A 347 11.34 16.23 -4.13
CA THR A 347 11.41 17.00 -2.89
C THR A 347 11.00 16.21 -1.65
N GLY A 348 10.39 15.03 -1.84
CA GLY A 348 10.00 14.13 -0.77
C GLY A 348 9.80 12.69 -1.27
N LEU A 349 9.78 11.75 -0.34
CA LEU A 349 9.59 10.33 -0.61
C LEU A 349 8.42 9.79 0.19
N ARG A 350 7.64 8.92 -0.42
CA ARG A 350 6.73 8.00 0.27
C ARG A 350 7.29 6.59 0.17
N VAL A 351 7.50 5.94 1.27
CA VAL A 351 8.07 4.60 1.34
C VAL A 351 6.96 3.57 1.43
N ASP A 352 6.90 2.73 0.40
CA ASP A 352 5.96 1.61 0.30
C ASP A 352 6.31 0.50 1.27
N HIS A 353 5.32 -0.03 1.95
CA HIS A 353 5.37 -1.22 2.80
C HIS A 353 6.61 -1.32 3.71
N PRO A 354 6.94 -0.33 4.54
CA PRO A 354 8.11 -0.40 5.42
C PRO A 354 7.99 -1.53 6.45
N ASP A 355 6.77 -2.01 6.75
CA ASP A 355 6.53 -3.15 7.63
C ASP A 355 7.10 -4.48 7.07
N GLY A 356 7.38 -4.56 5.76
CA GLY A 356 8.09 -5.68 5.14
C GLY A 356 9.60 -5.65 5.32
N LEU A 357 10.19 -4.51 5.70
CA LEU A 357 11.63 -4.37 5.87
C LEU A 357 12.14 -5.07 7.13
N HIS A 358 13.37 -5.53 7.08
CA HIS A 358 14.04 -6.17 8.21
C HIS A 358 14.19 -5.20 9.39
N ASP A 359 14.61 -3.95 9.12
CA ASP A 359 14.79 -2.87 10.10
C ASP A 359 14.33 -1.52 9.50
N PRO A 360 13.06 -1.16 9.66
CA PRO A 360 12.52 0.09 9.12
C PRO A 360 13.18 1.34 9.68
N ALA A 361 13.52 1.37 10.97
CA ALA A 361 14.12 2.52 11.62
C ALA A 361 15.49 2.85 11.01
N ARG A 362 16.32 1.82 10.82
CA ARG A 362 17.64 1.95 10.19
C ARG A 362 17.53 2.37 8.72
N TYR A 363 16.52 1.86 8.01
CA TYR A 363 16.27 2.24 6.61
C TYR A 363 15.94 3.74 6.49
N PHE A 364 15.02 4.25 7.31
CA PHE A 364 14.68 5.67 7.30
C PHE A 364 15.86 6.56 7.69
N LEU A 365 16.64 6.12 8.66
CA LEU A 365 17.85 6.84 9.05
C LEU A 365 18.88 6.88 7.90
N ALA A 366 19.06 5.79 7.16
CA ALA A 366 19.96 5.74 6.02
C ALA A 366 19.55 6.71 4.89
N LEU A 367 18.24 6.88 4.64
CA LEU A 367 17.72 7.88 3.69
C LEU A 367 18.11 9.31 4.12
N GLN A 368 17.94 9.63 5.41
CA GLN A 368 18.28 10.96 5.93
C GLN A 368 19.80 11.20 5.92
N GLN A 369 20.58 10.18 6.25
CA GLN A 369 22.06 10.26 6.19
C GLN A 369 22.55 10.49 4.76
N ALA A 370 22.02 9.77 3.77
CA ALA A 370 22.37 9.98 2.37
C ALA A 370 22.08 11.42 1.92
N ARG A 371 20.97 12.03 2.37
CA ARG A 371 20.67 13.43 2.08
C ARG A 371 21.63 14.40 2.78
N LEU A 372 22.00 14.14 4.03
CA LEU A 372 22.99 14.95 4.76
C LEU A 372 24.36 14.93 4.07
N GLU A 373 24.80 13.77 3.58
CA GLU A 373 26.04 13.64 2.82
C GLU A 373 26.00 14.48 1.53
N GLN A 374 24.89 14.45 0.78
CA GLN A 374 24.72 15.30 -0.40
C GLN A 374 24.80 16.80 -0.08
N LEU A 375 24.12 17.25 0.99
CA LEU A 375 24.14 18.65 1.40
C LEU A 375 25.54 19.11 1.85
N SER A 376 26.29 18.25 2.54
CA SER A 376 27.63 18.51 2.99
C SER A 376 28.64 18.63 1.81
N ALA A 377 28.46 17.83 0.76
CA ALA A 377 29.30 17.89 -0.44
C ALA A 377 29.12 19.20 -1.22
N VAL A 378 27.92 19.77 -1.23
CA VAL A 378 27.62 21.05 -1.91
C VAL A 378 28.12 22.26 -1.10
N GLY A 379 28.12 22.18 0.23
CA GLY A 379 28.42 23.31 1.13
C GLY A 379 29.92 23.64 1.35
N GLY A 380 30.86 22.85 0.83
CA GLY A 380 32.30 23.15 0.88
C GLY A 380 32.96 23.27 2.26
N SER A 381 32.26 22.99 3.35
CA SER A 381 32.75 22.96 4.72
C SER A 381 32.12 21.80 5.48
N SER A 382 32.88 20.71 5.64
CA SER A 382 32.53 19.69 6.64
C SER A 382 32.45 20.37 8.01
N PRO A 383 31.41 20.16 8.80
CA PRO A 383 31.52 20.37 10.23
C PRO A 383 32.49 19.30 10.75
N ALA A 384 33.71 19.71 11.09
CA ALA A 384 34.67 18.85 11.70
C ALA A 384 34.13 18.36 13.06
N PHE A 385 33.80 17.09 13.15
CA PHE A 385 33.77 16.41 14.44
C PHE A 385 35.20 16.15 14.84
N GLU A 386 35.80 17.05 15.65
CA GLU A 386 37.07 16.83 16.33
C GLU A 386 36.90 15.74 17.38
N GLY A 387 37.60 14.65 17.26
CA GLY A 387 37.84 13.71 18.33
C GLY A 387 38.09 12.26 17.93
N GLY A 388 39.40 11.92 17.67
CA GLY A 388 39.88 10.57 17.79
C GLY A 388 40.91 10.12 16.75
N PRO A 389 42.02 9.49 17.17
CA PRO A 389 43.23 9.30 16.37
C PRO A 389 43.12 8.18 15.33
N ASP A 390 43.91 8.32 14.29
CA ASP A 390 44.21 7.37 13.22
C ASP A 390 44.09 5.88 13.61
N ARG A 391 43.32 5.15 12.86
CA ARG A 391 43.48 3.71 12.70
C ARG A 391 43.46 3.30 11.22
N GLU A 392 44.57 2.69 10.87
CA GLU A 392 44.96 2.14 9.59
C GLU A 392 43.84 1.33 8.89
N ARG A 393 43.76 1.52 7.59
CA ARG A 393 43.01 0.67 6.66
C ARG A 393 43.62 -0.72 6.64
N THR A 394 42.99 -1.66 7.30
CA THR A 394 43.15 -3.08 7.00
C THR A 394 41.76 -3.64 6.63
N GLY A 395 41.65 -4.23 5.43
CA GLY A 395 40.43 -4.80 4.91
C GLY A 395 39.94 -5.97 5.77
N VAL A 396 38.71 -5.84 6.23
CA VAL A 396 37.85 -6.95 6.64
C VAL A 396 36.44 -6.53 6.27
N GLU A 397 35.72 -7.42 5.59
CA GLU A 397 34.33 -7.25 5.25
C GLU A 397 33.51 -6.85 6.48
N GLY A 398 33.08 -5.58 6.52
CA GLY A 398 32.30 -5.03 7.63
C GLY A 398 30.85 -4.90 7.27
N THR A 399 29.97 -5.69 7.90
CA THR A 399 28.68 -5.22 8.38
C THR A 399 28.84 -3.73 8.71
N LEU A 400 27.92 -2.84 8.27
CA LEU A 400 27.91 -1.44 8.72
C LEU A 400 28.02 -1.45 10.25
N VAL A 401 29.25 -1.28 10.75
CA VAL A 401 29.47 -1.05 12.16
C VAL A 401 28.88 0.31 12.42
N ALA A 402 27.74 0.33 13.14
CA ALA A 402 27.28 1.53 13.77
C ALA A 402 28.44 2.06 14.60
N SER A 403 28.96 3.24 14.26
CA SER A 403 29.61 4.06 15.27
C SER A 403 28.66 4.09 16.47
N PRO A 404 29.14 3.95 17.71
CA PRO A 404 28.29 4.04 18.87
C PRO A 404 27.53 5.36 18.74
N ALA A 405 26.21 5.28 18.80
CA ALA A 405 25.33 6.41 18.78
C ALA A 405 25.79 7.40 19.87
N GLY A 406 26.56 8.39 19.44
CA GLY A 406 26.58 9.63 20.15
C GLY A 406 25.17 10.13 20.11
N ASP A 407 24.60 10.42 21.27
CA ASP A 407 23.25 10.96 21.45
C ASP A 407 22.97 12.04 20.41
N VAL A 408 22.33 11.66 19.29
CA VAL A 408 21.56 12.61 18.50
C VAL A 408 20.31 12.84 19.34
N PRO A 409 20.11 14.03 19.90
CA PRO A 409 18.97 14.26 20.79
C PRO A 409 17.71 13.92 20.04
N ALA A 410 16.88 13.07 20.60
CA ALA A 410 15.51 12.80 20.17
C ALA A 410 14.56 14.01 20.44
N ALA A 411 15.13 15.21 20.56
CA ALA A 411 14.43 16.47 20.64
C ALA A 411 14.33 17.04 19.23
N ALA A 412 13.17 16.85 18.55
CA ALA A 412 12.71 17.56 17.37
C ALA A 412 13.80 17.79 16.29
N GLY A 413 14.47 16.74 15.87
CA GLY A 413 15.43 16.81 14.78
C GLY A 413 14.72 17.14 13.48
N VAL A 414 15.04 18.26 12.86
CA VAL A 414 14.58 18.61 11.53
C VAL A 414 15.30 17.70 10.54
N TRP A 415 14.63 16.64 10.11
CA TRP A 415 15.16 15.74 9.09
C TRP A 415 15.24 16.46 7.74
N PRO A 416 16.35 16.39 7.00
CA PRO A 416 16.57 17.20 5.80
C PRO A 416 15.81 16.74 4.55
N LEU A 417 15.29 15.52 4.54
CA LEU A 417 14.47 14.98 3.45
C LEU A 417 13.05 14.71 3.96
N TYR A 418 12.03 15.24 3.28
CA TYR A 418 10.66 14.93 3.60
C TYR A 418 10.35 13.47 3.26
N VAL A 419 10.09 12.65 4.27
CA VAL A 419 9.84 11.20 4.12
C VAL A 419 8.54 10.84 4.83
N LEU A 420 7.70 10.10 4.13
CA LEU A 420 6.45 9.53 4.61
C LEU A 420 6.54 8.00 4.61
N ALA A 421 5.95 7.39 5.62
CA ALA A 421 5.80 5.94 5.69
C ALA A 421 4.39 5.51 5.33
N GLU A 422 4.26 4.52 4.45
CA GLU A 422 3.01 3.77 4.36
C GLU A 422 2.90 2.84 5.56
N LYS A 423 2.25 3.32 6.58
CA LYS A 423 2.04 2.57 7.82
C LYS A 423 0.57 2.62 8.20
N VAL A 424 -0.01 1.45 8.28
CA VAL A 424 -1.36 1.27 8.83
C VAL A 424 -1.25 1.09 10.33
N LEU A 425 -1.76 2.06 11.08
CA LEU A 425 -1.78 1.99 12.55
C LEU A 425 -3.00 1.21 13.04
N GLY A 426 -2.74 0.19 13.87
CA GLY A 426 -3.79 -0.53 14.58
C GLY A 426 -4.42 0.31 15.70
N ARG A 427 -5.52 -0.17 16.26
CA ARG A 427 -6.23 0.53 17.34
C ARG A 427 -5.33 0.77 18.56
N GLY A 428 -5.08 2.03 18.88
CA GLY A 428 -4.22 2.45 20.00
C GLY A 428 -2.73 2.34 19.73
N GLU A 429 -2.31 1.89 18.54
CA GLU A 429 -0.93 1.87 18.13
C GLU A 429 -0.40 3.29 17.96
N ARG A 430 0.82 3.52 18.43
CA ARG A 430 1.56 4.77 18.24
C ARG A 430 2.69 4.55 17.25
N MET A 431 2.94 5.55 16.40
CA MET A 431 4.12 5.55 15.54
C MET A 431 5.40 5.45 16.37
N PRO A 432 6.37 4.61 15.95
CA PRO A 432 7.68 4.56 16.60
C PRO A 432 8.38 5.92 16.51
N THR A 433 8.77 6.49 17.66
CA THR A 433 9.39 7.82 17.75
C THR A 433 10.78 7.89 17.13
N ARG A 434 11.45 6.75 16.99
CA ARG A 434 12.79 6.62 16.40
C ARG A 434 12.81 6.58 14.87
N TRP A 435 11.66 6.57 14.21
CA TRP A 435 11.61 6.63 12.74
C TRP A 435 11.94 8.03 12.24
N ALA A 436 12.94 8.14 11.39
CA ALA A 436 13.41 9.40 10.82
C ALA A 436 12.50 9.88 9.66
N ILE A 437 11.21 10.11 9.96
CA ILE A 437 10.15 10.45 9.00
C ILE A 437 9.34 11.66 9.48
N HIS A 438 8.48 12.17 8.60
CA HIS A 438 7.59 13.30 8.87
C HIS A 438 6.15 12.89 9.16
N GLY A 439 5.79 11.62 8.94
CA GLY A 439 4.47 11.09 9.22
C GLY A 439 4.12 9.88 8.34
N THR A 440 2.83 9.54 8.34
CA THR A 440 2.25 8.46 7.55
C THR A 440 1.55 8.97 6.29
N THR A 441 1.06 8.05 5.47
CA THR A 441 0.17 8.32 4.33
C THR A 441 -1.26 8.68 4.73
N GLY A 442 -1.63 8.61 6.03
CA GLY A 442 -2.88 9.16 6.56
C GLY A 442 -4.04 8.19 6.69
N TYR A 443 -3.83 6.88 6.75
CA TYR A 443 -4.92 5.92 6.96
C TYR A 443 -5.59 6.08 8.34
N GLU A 444 -4.86 6.48 9.37
CA GLU A 444 -5.41 6.81 10.67
C GLU A 444 -6.34 8.05 10.63
N PHE A 445 -6.03 9.03 9.77
CA PHE A 445 -6.91 10.16 9.55
C PHE A 445 -8.18 9.73 8.80
N LEU A 446 -8.03 8.94 7.75
CA LEU A 446 -9.15 8.37 6.97
C LEU A 446 -10.13 7.60 7.88
N ALA A 447 -9.62 6.74 8.75
CA ALA A 447 -10.42 5.96 9.69
C ALA A 447 -11.15 6.86 10.70
N THR A 448 -10.45 7.87 11.24
CA THR A 448 -11.00 8.79 12.25
C THR A 448 -12.08 9.68 11.65
N VAL A 449 -11.80 10.33 10.50
CA VAL A 449 -12.78 11.21 9.85
C VAL A 449 -13.98 10.43 9.31
N GLY A 450 -13.76 9.22 8.74
CA GLY A 450 -14.85 8.38 8.28
C GLY A 450 -15.77 7.93 9.41
N GLY A 451 -15.21 7.60 10.57
CA GLY A 451 -15.95 7.22 11.77
C GLY A 451 -16.81 8.35 12.36
N LEU A 452 -16.44 9.62 12.16
CA LEU A 452 -17.18 10.79 12.61
C LEU A 452 -18.61 10.86 12.01
N PHE A 453 -18.80 10.29 10.83
CA PHE A 453 -20.07 10.27 10.09
C PHE A 453 -20.85 8.95 10.26
N VAL A 454 -20.44 8.10 11.20
CA VAL A 454 -21.16 6.86 11.55
C VAL A 454 -21.87 7.10 12.89
N ASP A 455 -23.20 6.94 12.92
CA ASP A 455 -24.01 7.10 14.15
C ASP A 455 -23.82 5.89 15.09
N PRO A 456 -23.21 6.08 16.27
CA PRO A 456 -23.04 4.99 17.25
C PRO A 456 -24.37 4.35 17.69
N ALA A 457 -25.49 5.08 17.67
CA ALA A 457 -26.80 4.57 18.00
C ALA A 457 -27.27 3.47 17.01
N GLY A 458 -26.78 3.49 15.78
CA GLY A 458 -27.06 2.47 14.77
C GLY A 458 -26.35 1.13 15.00
N ALA A 459 -25.37 1.03 15.89
CA ALA A 459 -24.55 -0.17 16.08
C ALA A 459 -25.39 -1.43 16.41
N ARG A 460 -26.24 -1.34 17.43
CA ARG A 460 -27.10 -2.47 17.87
C ARG A 460 -28.17 -2.85 16.83
N PRO A 461 -28.94 -1.90 16.29
CA PRO A 461 -29.95 -2.20 15.27
C PRO A 461 -29.36 -2.80 13.98
N LEU A 462 -28.23 -2.27 13.49
CA LEU A 462 -27.58 -2.82 12.29
C LEU A 462 -26.97 -4.20 12.55
N THR A 463 -26.39 -4.44 13.72
CA THR A 463 -25.92 -5.78 14.11
C THR A 463 -27.07 -6.78 14.14
N ALA A 464 -28.23 -6.39 14.69
CA ALA A 464 -29.42 -7.23 14.71
C ALA A 464 -29.94 -7.51 13.29
N THR A 465 -29.95 -6.49 12.43
CA THR A 465 -30.36 -6.63 11.02
C THR A 465 -29.42 -7.56 10.25
N TYR A 466 -28.10 -7.36 10.38
CA TYR A 466 -27.08 -8.19 9.75
C TYR A 466 -27.22 -9.66 10.15
N ARG A 467 -27.29 -9.94 11.45
CA ARG A 467 -27.47 -11.30 11.99
C ARG A 467 -28.78 -11.95 11.56
N ALA A 468 -29.88 -11.21 11.58
CA ALA A 468 -31.18 -11.72 11.16
C ALA A 468 -31.23 -12.01 9.65
N PHE A 469 -30.56 -11.18 8.85
CA PHE A 469 -30.55 -11.35 7.40
C PHE A 469 -29.62 -12.50 6.97
N THR A 470 -28.39 -12.54 7.49
CA THR A 470 -27.36 -13.51 7.06
C THR A 470 -27.42 -14.83 7.83
N GLY A 471 -27.97 -14.86 9.02
CA GLY A 471 -27.88 -16.00 9.96
C GLY A 471 -26.54 -16.09 10.71
N LEU A 472 -25.55 -15.27 10.36
CA LEU A 472 -24.22 -15.28 10.98
C LEU A 472 -24.24 -14.67 12.37
N ARG A 473 -23.59 -15.33 13.31
CA ARG A 473 -23.47 -14.88 14.72
C ARG A 473 -22.04 -14.67 15.20
N THR A 474 -21.07 -15.01 14.35
CA THR A 474 -19.64 -14.89 14.64
C THR A 474 -19.28 -13.42 14.90
N LEU A 475 -18.49 -13.17 15.94
CA LEU A 475 -17.99 -11.85 16.28
C LEU A 475 -16.83 -11.49 15.33
N TYR A 476 -16.66 -10.20 15.07
CA TYR A 476 -15.60 -9.72 14.17
C TYR A 476 -14.19 -10.19 14.58
N PRO A 477 -13.77 -10.15 15.86
CA PRO A 477 -12.46 -10.67 16.26
C PRO A 477 -12.26 -12.16 15.95
N ASP A 478 -13.33 -12.96 15.98
CA ASP A 478 -13.25 -14.39 15.63
C ASP A 478 -13.16 -14.58 14.10
N VAL A 479 -13.80 -13.72 13.32
CA VAL A 479 -13.64 -13.69 11.85
C VAL A 479 -12.20 -13.35 11.49
N VAL A 480 -11.60 -12.35 12.14
CA VAL A 480 -10.19 -11.95 11.93
C VAL A 480 -9.25 -13.10 12.27
N TYR A 481 -9.43 -13.71 13.46
CA TYR A 481 -8.62 -14.85 13.88
C TYR A 481 -8.69 -16.02 12.87
N ALA A 482 -9.89 -16.42 12.48
CA ALA A 482 -10.09 -17.50 11.51
C ALA A 482 -9.52 -17.15 10.11
N SER A 483 -9.58 -15.88 9.73
CA SER A 483 -9.01 -15.41 8.47
C SER A 483 -7.48 -15.44 8.49
N LYS A 484 -6.84 -15.01 9.57
CA LYS A 484 -5.38 -15.11 9.74
C LYS A 484 -4.90 -16.56 9.78
N GLN A 485 -5.64 -17.45 10.45
CA GLN A 485 -5.37 -18.90 10.41
C GLN A 485 -5.41 -19.44 8.98
N LEU A 486 -6.45 -19.09 8.23
CA LEU A 486 -6.58 -19.50 6.83
C LEU A 486 -5.40 -19.02 5.99
N ILE A 487 -4.98 -17.77 6.12
CA ILE A 487 -3.84 -17.22 5.35
C ILE A 487 -2.54 -17.97 5.69
N LEU A 488 -2.32 -18.29 6.96
CA LEU A 488 -1.16 -19.09 7.39
C LEU A 488 -1.19 -20.51 6.80
N ASP A 489 -2.38 -21.07 6.53
CA ASP A 489 -2.50 -22.41 5.94
C ASP A 489 -2.37 -22.42 4.43
N VAL A 490 -3.01 -21.45 3.74
CA VAL A 490 -3.18 -21.55 2.27
C VAL A 490 -2.22 -20.65 1.48
N ALA A 491 -1.54 -19.71 2.13
CA ALA A 491 -0.71 -18.71 1.44
C ALA A 491 0.71 -18.58 2.01
N LEU A 492 0.89 -18.70 3.32
CA LEU A 492 2.15 -18.41 4.03
C LEU A 492 2.64 -19.57 4.92
N SER A 493 2.34 -20.81 4.54
CA SER A 493 2.75 -21.99 5.31
C SER A 493 4.27 -22.22 5.24
N SER A 494 4.92 -21.88 4.12
CA SER A 494 6.38 -21.95 3.97
C SER A 494 7.09 -20.98 4.93
N GLU A 495 6.62 -19.74 5.04
CA GLU A 495 7.16 -18.74 5.94
C GLU A 495 7.00 -19.16 7.41
N LEU A 496 5.84 -19.72 7.76
CA LEU A 496 5.59 -20.30 9.09
C LEU A 496 6.52 -21.47 9.39
N ALA A 497 6.77 -22.35 8.40
CA ALA A 497 7.70 -23.48 8.55
C ALA A 497 9.15 -23.01 8.75
N VAL A 498 9.58 -21.95 8.06
CA VAL A 498 10.90 -21.32 8.26
C VAL A 498 11.03 -20.78 9.69
N LEU A 499 10.01 -20.06 10.19
CA LEU A 499 9.98 -19.57 11.58
C LEU A 499 10.01 -20.71 12.58
N GLY A 500 9.21 -21.76 12.35
CA GLY A 500 9.17 -22.94 13.21
C GLY A 500 10.53 -23.60 13.39
N ARG A 501 11.29 -23.74 12.30
CA ARG A 501 12.65 -24.29 12.35
C ARG A 501 13.65 -23.39 13.06
N ALA A 502 13.59 -22.10 12.79
CA ALA A 502 14.45 -21.15 13.50
C ALA A 502 14.18 -21.18 15.01
N LEU A 503 12.91 -21.24 15.41
CA LEU A 503 12.52 -21.37 16.82
C LEU A 503 12.95 -22.72 17.42
N ALA A 504 12.88 -23.83 16.66
CA ALA A 504 13.33 -25.14 17.12
C ALA A 504 14.84 -25.18 17.39
N ARG A 505 15.66 -24.53 16.52
CA ARG A 505 17.11 -24.38 16.78
C ARG A 505 17.38 -23.64 18.10
N LEU A 506 16.64 -22.57 18.39
CA LEU A 506 16.74 -21.85 19.66
C LEU A 506 16.28 -22.73 20.85
N ALA A 507 15.22 -23.52 20.67
CA ALA A 507 14.70 -24.41 21.71
C ALA A 507 15.71 -25.50 22.09
N GLU A 508 16.39 -26.11 21.12
CA GLU A 508 17.40 -27.18 21.36
C GLU A 508 18.60 -26.70 22.18
N ARG A 509 18.90 -25.42 22.17
CA ARG A 509 20.06 -24.84 22.89
C ARG A 509 19.82 -24.61 24.38
N HIS A 510 18.59 -24.86 24.87
CA HIS A 510 18.27 -24.65 26.28
C HIS A 510 17.54 -25.85 26.91
N ARG A 511 18.04 -26.35 28.07
CA ARG A 511 17.56 -27.55 28.77
C ARG A 511 16.06 -27.54 29.14
N HIS A 512 15.41 -26.36 29.25
CA HIS A 512 13.98 -26.26 29.58
C HIS A 512 13.08 -26.21 28.34
N SER A 513 13.64 -26.14 27.13
CA SER A 513 12.89 -26.02 25.87
C SER A 513 13.25 -27.08 24.84
N ARG A 514 14.35 -27.83 25.03
CA ARG A 514 14.84 -28.88 24.10
C ARG A 514 13.81 -29.96 23.80
N ASP A 515 12.86 -30.19 24.67
CA ASP A 515 11.83 -31.21 24.50
C ASP A 515 10.59 -30.68 23.74
N PHE A 516 10.58 -29.42 23.32
CA PHE A 516 9.51 -28.89 22.48
C PHE A 516 9.68 -29.43 21.06
N THR A 517 8.64 -30.07 20.56
CA THR A 517 8.67 -30.61 19.20
C THR A 517 8.48 -29.51 18.17
N LEU A 518 9.08 -29.68 16.97
CA LEU A 518 8.91 -28.75 15.85
C LEU A 518 7.42 -28.50 15.54
N ARG A 519 6.59 -29.56 15.54
CA ARG A 519 5.15 -29.43 15.33
C ARG A 519 4.46 -28.57 16.39
N GLY A 520 4.85 -28.75 17.67
CA GLY A 520 4.32 -27.94 18.77
C GLY A 520 4.72 -26.48 18.66
N LEU A 521 5.97 -26.22 18.28
CA LEU A 521 6.48 -24.86 18.07
C LEU A 521 5.80 -24.16 16.89
N ILE A 522 5.61 -24.82 15.76
CA ILE A 522 4.87 -24.30 14.60
C ILE A 522 3.42 -24.01 14.99
N HIS A 523 2.75 -24.90 15.73
CA HIS A 523 1.39 -24.67 16.22
C HIS A 523 1.34 -23.45 17.14
N ALA A 524 2.25 -23.32 18.11
CA ALA A 524 2.29 -22.17 19.01
C ALA A 524 2.55 -20.85 18.27
N LEU A 525 3.46 -20.83 17.29
CA LEU A 525 3.71 -19.67 16.45
C LEU A 525 2.48 -19.27 15.65
N ARG A 526 1.83 -20.24 15.00
CA ARG A 526 0.60 -20.03 14.23
C ARG A 526 -0.47 -19.35 15.10
N GLU A 527 -0.69 -19.85 16.31
CA GLU A 527 -1.67 -19.33 17.24
C GLU A 527 -1.32 -17.91 17.72
N VAL A 528 -0.05 -17.63 18.03
CA VAL A 528 0.42 -16.33 18.42
C VAL A 528 0.26 -15.31 17.28
N ILE A 529 0.65 -15.68 16.06
CA ILE A 529 0.51 -14.81 14.88
C ILE A 529 -0.98 -14.51 14.59
N ALA A 530 -1.85 -15.53 14.63
CA ALA A 530 -3.28 -15.33 14.41
C ALA A 530 -3.94 -14.43 15.48
N CYS A 531 -3.43 -14.45 16.72
CA CYS A 531 -3.87 -13.60 17.83
C CYS A 531 -3.14 -12.25 17.90
N PHE A 532 -2.23 -11.93 16.97
CA PHE A 532 -1.43 -10.70 17.02
C PHE A 532 -2.32 -9.49 16.75
N PRO A 533 -2.36 -8.47 17.64
CA PRO A 533 -3.34 -7.38 17.55
C PRO A 533 -2.94 -6.27 16.56
N LEU A 534 -1.67 -6.19 16.18
CA LEU A 534 -1.09 -5.20 15.27
C LEU A 534 -0.53 -5.87 14.01
N TYR A 535 -0.11 -5.09 13.01
CA TYR A 535 0.59 -5.60 11.84
C TYR A 535 1.94 -6.21 12.24
N ARG A 536 2.74 -5.48 13.01
CA ARG A 536 4.01 -5.98 13.57
C ARG A 536 4.45 -5.17 14.78
N THR A 537 5.45 -5.68 15.49
CA THR A 537 6.28 -4.96 16.45
C THR A 537 7.61 -4.55 15.81
N TYR A 538 8.37 -3.68 16.49
CA TYR A 538 9.64 -3.13 15.97
C TYR A 538 10.82 -3.42 16.91
N ILE A 539 10.82 -4.60 17.52
CA ILE A 539 11.88 -5.08 18.41
C ILE A 539 13.11 -5.43 17.57
N ASP A 540 14.22 -4.74 17.76
CA ASP A 540 15.46 -4.92 16.99
C ASP A 540 16.65 -5.40 17.85
N GLY A 541 16.53 -5.31 19.17
CA GLY A 541 17.58 -5.70 20.13
C GLY A 541 18.75 -4.72 20.21
N THR A 542 18.58 -3.49 19.72
CA THR A 542 19.59 -2.40 19.91
C THR A 542 19.44 -1.73 21.25
N GLU A 543 18.23 -1.69 21.79
CA GLU A 543 17.93 -1.17 23.11
C GLU A 543 18.00 -2.24 24.19
N THR A 544 18.34 -1.84 25.41
CA THR A 544 18.39 -2.73 26.57
C THR A 544 17.02 -3.18 27.06
N THR A 545 15.95 -2.48 26.65
CA THR A 545 14.57 -2.76 27.04
C THR A 545 13.63 -2.68 25.83
N VAL A 546 12.74 -3.65 25.70
CA VAL A 546 11.67 -3.64 24.69
C VAL A 546 10.66 -2.53 25.02
N GLU A 547 10.27 -1.73 24.02
CA GLU A 547 9.27 -0.67 24.19
C GLU A 547 7.96 -1.22 24.80
N LEU A 548 7.30 -0.41 25.64
CA LEU A 548 6.10 -0.82 26.36
C LEU A 548 4.96 -1.27 25.44
N GLN A 549 4.79 -0.61 24.29
CA GLN A 549 3.77 -0.96 23.29
C GLN A 549 4.04 -2.33 22.68
N ASP A 550 5.27 -2.60 22.26
CA ASP A 550 5.68 -3.87 21.66
C ASP A 550 5.57 -5.01 22.66
N ARG A 551 5.99 -4.77 23.91
CA ARG A 551 5.83 -5.72 25.00
C ARG A 551 4.36 -6.08 25.23
N ALA A 552 3.51 -5.07 25.35
CA ALA A 552 2.08 -5.26 25.56
C ALA A 552 1.44 -6.05 24.39
N CYS A 553 1.84 -5.75 23.16
CA CYS A 553 1.37 -6.44 21.97
C CYS A 553 1.69 -7.95 22.02
N VAL A 554 2.94 -8.31 22.29
CA VAL A 554 3.38 -9.72 22.40
C VAL A 554 2.68 -10.41 23.58
N GLU A 555 2.58 -9.77 24.75
CA GLU A 555 1.94 -10.35 25.93
C GLU A 555 0.44 -10.61 25.68
N VAL A 556 -0.26 -9.70 25.04
CA VAL A 556 -1.69 -9.83 24.67
C VAL A 556 -1.86 -10.98 23.66
N ALA A 557 -1.05 -11.02 22.59
CA ALA A 557 -1.12 -12.08 21.59
C ALA A 557 -0.95 -13.47 22.22
N VAL A 558 0.06 -13.64 23.08
CA VAL A 558 0.33 -14.90 23.78
C VAL A 558 -0.78 -15.26 24.77
N ALA A 559 -1.32 -14.30 25.50
CA ALA A 559 -2.43 -14.54 26.43
C ALA A 559 -3.70 -15.02 25.70
N PHE A 560 -4.02 -14.43 24.53
CA PHE A 560 -5.12 -14.88 23.69
C PHE A 560 -4.87 -16.25 23.09
N ALA A 561 -3.66 -16.52 22.59
CA ALA A 561 -3.28 -17.82 22.05
C ALA A 561 -3.43 -18.94 23.11
N LYS A 562 -2.93 -18.74 24.32
CA LYS A 562 -3.14 -19.67 25.44
C LYS A 562 -4.60 -19.93 25.74
N ARG A 563 -5.42 -18.89 25.78
CA ARG A 563 -6.86 -19.00 26.09
C ARG A 563 -7.61 -19.80 25.02
N ARG A 564 -7.23 -19.64 23.75
CA ARG A 564 -7.83 -20.38 22.63
C ARG A 564 -7.36 -21.83 22.57
N ASN A 565 -6.23 -22.15 23.18
CA ASN A 565 -5.58 -23.46 23.10
C ASN A 565 -5.33 -24.10 24.47
N PRO A 566 -6.38 -24.38 25.27
CA PRO A 566 -6.21 -24.93 26.62
C PRO A 566 -5.62 -26.37 26.66
N ALA A 567 -5.65 -27.07 25.53
CA ALA A 567 -5.05 -28.41 25.39
C ALA A 567 -3.54 -28.37 25.09
N THR A 568 -2.98 -27.20 24.77
CA THR A 568 -1.55 -27.04 24.50
C THR A 568 -0.84 -26.55 25.75
N SER A 569 0.36 -27.11 26.04
CA SER A 569 1.15 -26.70 27.21
C SER A 569 1.41 -25.18 27.22
N ALA A 570 1.10 -24.52 28.33
CA ALA A 570 1.36 -23.09 28.50
C ALA A 570 2.87 -22.75 28.37
N SER A 571 3.76 -23.71 28.72
CA SER A 571 5.20 -23.48 28.69
C SER A 571 5.75 -23.21 27.30
N ILE A 572 5.16 -23.80 26.24
CA ILE A 572 5.59 -23.56 24.87
C ILE A 572 5.26 -22.13 24.43
N PHE A 573 4.09 -21.62 24.83
CA PHE A 573 3.71 -20.21 24.58
C PHE A 573 4.56 -19.24 25.40
N ASP A 574 4.94 -19.59 26.64
CA ASP A 574 5.86 -18.78 27.44
C ASP A 574 7.26 -18.73 26.83
N PHE A 575 7.72 -19.84 26.26
CA PHE A 575 8.98 -19.88 25.50
C PHE A 575 8.91 -18.92 24.30
N VAL A 576 7.87 -19.02 23.47
CA VAL A 576 7.65 -18.08 22.34
C VAL A 576 7.68 -16.64 22.82
N LYS A 577 6.95 -16.29 23.88
CA LYS A 577 6.93 -14.96 24.49
C LYS A 577 8.32 -14.48 24.89
N ASN A 578 9.10 -15.34 25.59
CA ASN A 578 10.43 -14.98 26.05
C ASN A 578 11.39 -14.74 24.88
N VAL A 579 11.33 -15.58 23.85
CA VAL A 579 12.13 -15.38 22.62
C VAL A 579 11.76 -14.06 21.94
N LEU A 580 10.46 -13.77 21.76
CA LEU A 580 9.99 -12.54 21.11
C LEU A 580 10.36 -11.27 21.89
N LEU A 581 10.38 -11.34 23.22
CA LEU A 581 10.72 -10.21 24.10
C LEU A 581 12.23 -10.13 24.40
N LEU A 582 13.07 -10.88 23.68
CA LEU A 582 14.53 -10.93 23.87
C LEU A 582 14.94 -11.23 25.32
N ARG A 583 14.13 -12.05 26.03
CA ARG A 583 14.48 -12.51 27.38
C ARG A 583 15.43 -13.71 27.27
N ASP A 584 16.68 -13.45 27.56
CA ASP A 584 17.74 -14.45 27.47
C ASP A 584 17.59 -15.50 28.60
N PRO A 585 17.84 -16.79 28.30
CA PRO A 585 18.12 -17.77 29.33
C PRO A 585 19.49 -17.51 29.97
N ASP A 586 19.68 -17.92 31.23
CA ASP A 586 20.93 -17.72 31.97
C ASP A 586 22.20 -18.22 31.25
N SER A 587 22.04 -19.16 30.32
CA SER A 587 23.11 -19.76 29.53
C SER A 587 23.30 -19.15 28.14
N ALA A 588 22.64 -18.03 27.82
CA ALA A 588 22.69 -17.42 26.48
C ALA A 588 24.10 -16.89 26.16
N ASP A 589 24.69 -17.40 25.09
CA ASP A 589 25.89 -16.88 24.47
C ASP A 589 25.56 -15.85 23.36
N GLU A 590 26.57 -15.16 22.83
CA GLU A 590 26.33 -14.17 21.76
C GLU A 590 25.75 -14.79 20.47
N PRO A 591 26.19 -15.98 20.01
CA PRO A 591 25.54 -16.66 18.90
C PRO A 591 24.04 -16.94 19.14
N TYR A 592 23.63 -17.31 20.36
CA TYR A 592 22.20 -17.47 20.70
C TYR A 592 21.46 -16.16 20.55
N ARG A 593 22.00 -15.07 21.08
CA ARG A 593 21.36 -13.73 20.99
C ARG A 593 21.24 -13.25 19.55
N GLN A 594 22.23 -13.53 18.71
CA GLN A 594 22.18 -13.18 17.28
C GLN A 594 21.08 -13.97 16.56
N GLU A 595 20.99 -15.29 16.79
CA GLU A 595 19.91 -16.12 16.24
C GLU A 595 18.52 -15.68 16.75
N GLN A 596 18.41 -15.33 18.03
CA GLN A 596 17.18 -14.83 18.62
C GLN A 596 16.73 -13.50 17.98
N ARG A 597 17.64 -12.54 17.82
CA ARG A 597 17.36 -11.27 17.14
C ARG A 597 16.96 -11.50 15.68
N ALA A 598 17.65 -12.37 14.97
CA ALA A 598 17.31 -12.71 13.59
C ALA A 598 15.91 -13.37 13.50
N PHE A 599 15.58 -14.26 14.44
CA PHE A 599 14.25 -14.86 14.53
C PHE A 599 13.17 -13.81 14.78
N VAL A 600 13.37 -12.90 15.75
CA VAL A 600 12.39 -11.85 16.09
C VAL A 600 12.11 -10.95 14.89
N ARG A 601 13.15 -10.51 14.20
CA ARG A 601 13.00 -9.68 12.99
C ARG A 601 12.24 -10.43 11.88
N LYS A 602 12.57 -11.70 11.64
CA LYS A 602 11.86 -12.52 10.65
C LYS A 602 10.40 -12.78 11.06
N PHE A 603 10.12 -13.01 12.33
CA PHE A 603 8.76 -13.11 12.87
C PHE A 603 7.95 -11.85 12.57
N GLN A 604 8.52 -10.68 12.82
CA GLN A 604 7.90 -9.39 12.53
C GLN A 604 7.62 -9.18 11.04
N GLN A 605 8.49 -9.65 10.14
CA GLN A 605 8.26 -9.62 8.70
C GLN A 605 7.14 -10.57 8.24
N VAL A 606 6.79 -11.59 9.01
CA VAL A 606 5.69 -12.52 8.70
C VAL A 606 4.35 -12.04 9.28
N THR A 607 4.34 -11.42 10.47
CA THR A 607 3.08 -10.96 11.09
C THR A 607 2.38 -9.87 10.27
N ALA A 608 3.13 -8.98 9.61
CA ALA A 608 2.57 -7.91 8.80
C ALA A 608 1.76 -8.43 7.60
N PRO A 609 2.29 -9.27 6.69
CA PRO A 609 1.53 -9.83 5.58
C PRO A 609 0.37 -10.73 6.02
N VAL A 610 0.53 -11.52 7.10
CA VAL A 610 -0.59 -12.31 7.65
C VAL A 610 -1.73 -11.41 8.11
N THR A 611 -1.40 -10.28 8.74
CA THR A 611 -2.41 -9.31 9.18
C THR A 611 -3.05 -8.62 7.99
N ALA A 612 -2.30 -8.11 7.04
CA ALA A 612 -2.84 -7.46 5.85
C ALA A 612 -3.77 -8.40 5.06
N LYS A 613 -3.30 -9.60 4.70
CA LYS A 613 -4.09 -10.58 3.95
C LYS A 613 -5.28 -11.15 4.76
N GLY A 614 -5.08 -11.42 6.04
CA GLY A 614 -6.12 -11.97 6.90
C GLY A 614 -7.20 -10.96 7.26
N LEU A 615 -6.82 -9.71 7.49
CA LEU A 615 -7.75 -8.64 7.87
C LEU A 615 -8.36 -7.97 6.64
N GLU A 616 -7.52 -7.33 5.80
CA GLU A 616 -7.98 -6.44 4.74
C GLU A 616 -8.49 -7.18 3.50
N ASP A 617 -7.82 -8.29 3.13
CA ASP A 617 -8.15 -9.07 1.93
C ASP A 617 -8.95 -10.36 2.24
N THR A 618 -9.38 -10.56 3.49
CA THR A 618 -10.24 -11.71 3.83
C THR A 618 -11.36 -11.32 4.79
N ALA A 619 -11.05 -10.87 6.01
CA ALA A 619 -12.07 -10.57 7.02
C ALA A 619 -13.01 -9.43 6.58
N PHE A 620 -12.51 -8.41 5.88
CA PHE A 620 -13.32 -7.31 5.36
C PHE A 620 -14.34 -7.74 4.30
N TYR A 621 -14.18 -8.89 3.68
CA TYR A 621 -15.15 -9.48 2.74
C TYR A 621 -16.06 -10.53 3.36
N ARG A 622 -15.74 -10.96 4.62
CA ARG A 622 -16.54 -11.92 5.39
C ARG A 622 -17.49 -11.28 6.40
N TYR A 623 -17.11 -10.13 6.97
CA TYR A 623 -17.89 -9.44 7.97
C TYR A 623 -18.49 -8.15 7.40
N ASN A 624 -19.75 -8.19 6.98
CA ASN A 624 -20.38 -7.15 6.16
C ASN A 624 -21.41 -6.29 6.91
N ARG A 625 -21.30 -6.12 8.23
CA ARG A 625 -22.28 -5.38 9.07
C ARG A 625 -22.55 -3.96 8.55
N LEU A 626 -21.51 -3.18 8.31
CA LEU A 626 -21.53 -1.85 7.68
C LEU A 626 -20.20 -1.66 6.96
N VAL A 627 -20.23 -1.84 5.64
CA VAL A 627 -18.97 -1.99 4.87
C VAL A 627 -18.22 -0.69 4.61
N SER A 628 -18.75 0.47 5.00
CA SER A 628 -17.96 1.71 5.07
C SER A 628 -16.89 1.67 6.16
N LEU A 629 -17.03 0.79 7.15
CA LEU A 629 -16.02 0.56 8.18
C LEU A 629 -14.98 -0.50 7.77
N ASN A 630 -15.22 -1.25 6.68
CA ASN A 630 -14.28 -2.23 6.14
C ASN A 630 -13.29 -1.53 5.20
N GLU A 631 -12.38 -0.77 5.77
CA GLU A 631 -11.44 0.07 5.04
C GLU A 631 -10.03 0.01 5.66
N VAL A 632 -9.00 0.23 4.85
CA VAL A 632 -7.61 0.25 5.32
C VAL A 632 -7.44 1.23 6.49
N GLY A 633 -6.84 0.76 7.57
CA GLY A 633 -6.67 1.53 8.80
C GLY A 633 -7.92 1.64 9.70
N SER A 634 -9.07 1.13 9.26
CA SER A 634 -10.31 1.12 10.05
C SER A 634 -10.49 -0.20 10.82
N ASP A 635 -11.28 -0.14 11.89
CA ASP A 635 -11.67 -1.29 12.70
C ASP A 635 -13.20 -1.45 12.64
N PRO A 636 -13.73 -2.46 11.89
CA PRO A 636 -15.17 -2.71 11.81
C PRO A 636 -15.88 -2.96 13.15
N ASP A 637 -15.14 -3.31 14.20
CA ASP A 637 -15.71 -3.47 15.55
C ASP A 637 -15.91 -2.12 16.26
N ARG A 638 -15.16 -1.08 15.87
CA ARG A 638 -15.33 0.30 16.34
C ARG A 638 -16.43 0.99 15.53
N PHE A 639 -17.63 1.09 16.10
CA PHE A 639 -18.78 1.65 15.41
C PHE A 639 -18.94 3.14 15.68
N GLY A 640 -18.31 3.97 14.86
CA GLY A 640 -18.31 5.41 14.97
C GLY A 640 -17.16 5.99 15.79
N VAL A 641 -16.99 7.30 15.66
CA VAL A 641 -16.02 8.15 16.37
C VAL A 641 -16.76 9.35 16.91
N SER A 642 -16.54 9.70 18.17
CA SER A 642 -17.12 10.92 18.76
C SER A 642 -16.38 12.18 18.29
N VAL A 643 -16.99 13.35 18.49
CA VAL A 643 -16.37 14.66 18.18
C VAL A 643 -15.14 14.85 19.06
N GLU A 644 -15.19 14.47 20.35
CA GLU A 644 -14.08 14.54 21.30
C GLU A 644 -12.92 13.64 20.87
N GLU A 645 -13.20 12.41 20.43
CA GLU A 645 -12.18 11.48 19.92
C GLU A 645 -11.51 12.03 18.66
N PHE A 646 -12.28 12.67 17.76
CA PHE A 646 -11.73 13.35 16.58
C PHE A 646 -10.81 14.50 16.98
N HIS A 647 -11.24 15.35 17.91
CA HIS A 647 -10.43 16.46 18.42
C HIS A 647 -9.14 15.96 19.08
N GLN A 648 -9.22 14.93 19.90
CA GLN A 648 -8.04 14.32 20.53
C GLN A 648 -7.05 13.75 19.50
N ALA A 649 -7.55 13.11 18.44
CA ALA A 649 -6.72 12.61 17.36
C ALA A 649 -6.01 13.77 16.62
N CYS A 650 -6.74 14.85 16.30
CA CYS A 650 -6.18 16.05 15.67
C CYS A 650 -5.14 16.74 16.56
N ALA A 651 -5.39 16.89 17.86
CA ALA A 651 -4.44 17.47 18.81
C ALA A 651 -3.16 16.62 18.91
N THR A 652 -3.30 15.29 18.97
CA THR A 652 -2.17 14.36 18.97
C THR A 652 -1.35 14.48 17.68
N ARG A 653 -2.03 14.58 16.53
CA ARG A 653 -1.40 14.74 15.22
C ARG A 653 -0.65 16.07 15.12
N GLN A 654 -1.26 17.17 15.60
CA GLN A 654 -0.59 18.49 15.66
C GLN A 654 0.69 18.42 16.48
N ALA A 655 0.66 17.75 17.62
CA ALA A 655 1.80 17.71 18.56
C ALA A 655 2.96 16.82 18.06
N ARG A 656 2.66 15.79 17.25
CA ARG A 656 3.66 14.76 16.95
C ARG A 656 3.98 14.60 15.46
N TRP A 657 2.98 14.74 14.58
CA TRP A 657 3.05 14.38 13.17
C TRP A 657 2.34 15.37 12.26
N ALA A 658 2.52 16.66 12.55
CA ALA A 658 1.85 17.77 11.84
C ALA A 658 2.13 17.81 10.32
N ALA A 659 3.18 17.14 9.86
CA ALA A 659 3.56 17.05 8.46
C ALA A 659 3.16 15.72 7.78
N GLY A 660 2.43 14.83 8.46
CA GLY A 660 1.88 13.60 7.85
C GLY A 660 0.71 13.91 6.91
N LEU A 661 0.46 13.02 5.93
CA LEU A 661 -0.66 13.21 5.00
C LEU A 661 -2.01 12.98 5.70
N SER A 662 -3.02 13.73 5.26
CA SER A 662 -4.42 13.55 5.61
C SER A 662 -5.17 13.04 4.38
N ALA A 663 -5.33 11.71 4.27
CA ALA A 663 -6.03 11.08 3.17
C ALA A 663 -7.48 10.76 3.50
N THR A 664 -8.35 10.73 2.49
CA THR A 664 -9.72 10.20 2.55
C THR A 664 -9.99 9.15 1.47
N SER A 665 -9.19 9.16 0.41
CA SER A 665 -9.10 8.11 -0.61
C SER A 665 -7.65 7.95 -1.02
N THR A 666 -7.25 6.71 -1.35
CA THR A 666 -5.96 6.36 -1.92
C THR A 666 -6.15 5.29 -3.01
N HIS A 667 -5.07 4.89 -3.67
CA HIS A 667 -5.10 3.78 -4.63
C HIS A 667 -5.33 2.40 -3.99
N ASP A 668 -5.22 2.28 -2.65
CA ASP A 668 -5.42 1.04 -1.88
C ASP A 668 -6.73 0.99 -1.12
N THR A 669 -7.49 2.09 -1.07
CA THR A 669 -8.77 2.08 -0.39
C THR A 669 -9.76 1.10 -1.02
N LYS A 670 -10.49 0.37 -0.17
CA LYS A 670 -11.49 -0.61 -0.60
C LYS A 670 -12.69 0.07 -1.28
N ARG A 671 -12.95 1.32 -0.92
CA ARG A 671 -14.01 2.17 -1.47
C ARG A 671 -13.56 3.63 -1.44
N SER A 672 -13.98 4.42 -2.42
CA SER A 672 -13.72 5.87 -2.41
C SER A 672 -14.43 6.57 -1.25
N GLU A 673 -14.02 7.80 -0.95
CA GLU A 673 -14.58 8.63 0.12
C GLU A 673 -16.09 8.86 -0.04
N ASP A 674 -16.58 9.04 -1.26
CA ASP A 674 -17.99 9.31 -1.55
C ASP A 674 -18.84 8.03 -1.42
N VAL A 675 -18.31 6.88 -1.80
CA VAL A 675 -18.96 5.58 -1.61
C VAL A 675 -19.13 5.29 -0.11
N ARG A 676 -18.08 5.51 0.69
CA ARG A 676 -18.14 5.31 2.14
C ARG A 676 -19.11 6.29 2.80
N ALA A 677 -19.10 7.57 2.39
CA ALA A 677 -20.01 8.57 2.92
C ALA A 677 -21.49 8.16 2.75
N ARG A 678 -21.87 7.65 1.57
CA ARG A 678 -23.23 7.14 1.33
C ARG A 678 -23.58 5.93 2.19
N ILE A 679 -22.68 4.94 2.27
CA ILE A 679 -22.93 3.73 3.07
C ILE A 679 -23.05 4.07 4.55
N SER A 680 -22.27 5.02 5.05
CA SER A 680 -22.29 5.45 6.47
C SER A 680 -23.64 6.02 6.90
N VAL A 681 -24.40 6.63 5.97
CA VAL A 681 -25.78 7.10 6.24
C VAL A 681 -26.71 5.97 6.75
N LEU A 682 -26.45 4.72 6.35
CA LEU A 682 -27.23 3.58 6.83
C LEU A 682 -27.19 3.43 8.36
N SER A 683 -26.14 3.92 9.00
CA SER A 683 -26.02 3.93 10.48
C SER A 683 -27.08 4.81 11.15
N GLU A 684 -27.52 5.87 10.50
CA GLU A 684 -28.58 6.76 10.96
C GLU A 684 -29.99 6.23 10.63
N LEU A 685 -30.11 5.33 9.65
CA LEU A 685 -31.38 4.82 9.10
C LEU A 685 -31.56 3.30 9.28
N PRO A 686 -31.24 2.69 10.43
CA PRO A 686 -31.19 1.22 10.57
C PRO A 686 -32.56 0.54 10.38
N THR A 687 -33.64 1.18 10.72
CA THR A 687 -35.01 0.66 10.55
C THR A 687 -35.41 0.65 9.06
N ALA A 688 -35.11 1.74 8.35
CA ALA A 688 -35.37 1.82 6.91
C ALA A 688 -34.53 0.79 6.14
N TRP A 689 -33.25 0.65 6.50
CA TRP A 689 -32.34 -0.35 5.95
C TRP A 689 -32.85 -1.77 6.14
N ARG A 690 -33.23 -2.14 7.38
CA ARG A 690 -33.82 -3.46 7.69
C ARG A 690 -35.01 -3.78 6.81
N SER A 691 -35.89 -2.80 6.65
CA SER A 691 -37.10 -2.95 5.84
C SER A 691 -36.76 -3.11 4.36
N ALA A 692 -35.81 -2.33 3.85
CA ALA A 692 -35.36 -2.35 2.47
C ALA A 692 -34.71 -3.69 2.09
N VAL A 693 -33.72 -4.16 2.84
CA VAL A 693 -33.04 -5.43 2.52
C VAL A 693 -33.99 -6.61 2.59
N GLY A 694 -34.96 -6.59 3.52
CA GLY A 694 -35.99 -7.64 3.60
C GLY A 694 -36.95 -7.63 2.42
N ARG A 695 -37.32 -6.46 1.88
CA ARG A 695 -38.13 -6.35 0.65
C ARG A 695 -37.33 -6.79 -0.58
N TRP A 696 -36.11 -6.29 -0.72
CA TRP A 696 -35.24 -6.60 -1.87
C TRP A 696 -34.92 -8.08 -1.96
N HIS A 697 -34.63 -8.74 -0.86
CA HIS A 697 -34.43 -10.18 -0.86
C HIS A 697 -35.65 -10.91 -1.41
N ARG A 698 -36.89 -10.57 -0.94
CA ARG A 698 -38.12 -11.21 -1.44
C ARG A 698 -38.36 -10.96 -2.94
N LEU A 699 -38.03 -9.75 -3.44
CA LEU A 699 -38.15 -9.42 -4.86
C LEU A 699 -37.19 -10.24 -5.72
N ASN A 700 -35.99 -10.48 -5.18
CA ASN A 700 -34.85 -11.01 -5.92
C ASN A 700 -34.61 -12.52 -5.73
N GLN A 701 -35.33 -13.18 -4.81
CA GLN A 701 -35.28 -14.66 -4.59
C GLN A 701 -35.34 -15.46 -5.88
N ARG A 702 -36.17 -15.03 -6.82
CA ARG A 702 -36.38 -15.69 -8.14
C ARG A 702 -35.13 -15.69 -9.03
N HIS A 703 -34.15 -14.87 -8.73
CA HIS A 703 -32.90 -14.72 -9.49
C HIS A 703 -31.73 -15.50 -8.86
N LEU A 704 -31.96 -16.09 -7.67
CA LEU A 704 -30.97 -16.95 -7.03
C LEU A 704 -30.78 -18.24 -7.83
N THR A 705 -29.55 -18.70 -7.94
CA THR A 705 -29.19 -19.99 -8.52
C THR A 705 -28.82 -20.96 -7.40
N VAL A 706 -29.02 -22.26 -7.59
CA VAL A 706 -28.52 -23.27 -6.64
C VAL A 706 -27.20 -23.83 -7.15
N VAL A 707 -26.16 -23.69 -6.36
CA VAL A 707 -24.81 -24.20 -6.61
C VAL A 707 -24.43 -25.08 -5.42
N ASP A 708 -24.00 -26.29 -5.63
CA ASP A 708 -23.66 -27.28 -4.58
C ASP A 708 -24.75 -27.42 -3.48
N GLY A 709 -26.00 -27.32 -3.86
CA GLY A 709 -27.16 -27.44 -2.95
C GLY A 709 -27.42 -26.19 -2.10
N GLN A 710 -26.74 -25.11 -2.34
CA GLN A 710 -26.88 -23.83 -1.63
C GLN A 710 -27.29 -22.70 -2.58
N ALA A 711 -28.01 -21.70 -2.06
CA ALA A 711 -28.36 -20.52 -2.84
C ALA A 711 -27.10 -19.65 -3.11
N ALA A 712 -26.96 -19.21 -4.37
CA ALA A 712 -25.91 -18.31 -4.84
C ALA A 712 -26.51 -17.06 -5.52
N PRO A 713 -26.16 -15.84 -5.10
CA PRO A 713 -25.29 -15.54 -3.94
C PRO A 713 -25.85 -16.04 -2.61
N ASP A 714 -24.96 -16.29 -1.65
CA ASP A 714 -25.39 -16.52 -0.28
C ASP A 714 -25.93 -15.22 0.35
N ARG A 715 -26.49 -15.33 1.56
CA ARG A 715 -27.13 -14.18 2.23
C ARG A 715 -26.11 -13.09 2.61
N ASN A 716 -24.88 -13.44 2.85
CA ASN A 716 -23.83 -12.49 3.21
C ASN A 716 -23.32 -11.73 1.98
N ASP A 717 -23.15 -12.42 0.86
CA ASP A 717 -22.77 -11.82 -0.42
C ASP A 717 -23.90 -10.94 -0.96
N GLU A 718 -25.16 -11.35 -0.81
CA GLU A 718 -26.34 -10.54 -1.13
C GLU A 718 -26.39 -9.26 -0.29
N TYR A 719 -26.06 -9.34 1.00
CA TYR A 719 -26.04 -8.18 1.90
C TYR A 719 -24.90 -7.21 1.56
N LEU A 720 -23.73 -7.74 1.19
CA LEU A 720 -22.60 -6.95 0.66
C LEU A 720 -22.99 -6.24 -0.63
N LEU A 721 -23.63 -6.93 -1.56
CA LEU A 721 -24.09 -6.36 -2.83
C LEU A 721 -25.01 -5.16 -2.59
N TYR A 722 -26.02 -5.28 -1.73
CA TYR A 722 -26.97 -4.19 -1.49
C TYR A 722 -26.29 -2.95 -0.91
N GLN A 723 -25.35 -3.08 0.00
CA GLN A 723 -24.55 -1.94 0.49
C GLN A 723 -23.66 -1.36 -0.60
N THR A 724 -23.06 -2.21 -1.44
CA THR A 724 -22.22 -1.78 -2.56
C THR A 724 -23.02 -0.96 -3.57
N LEU A 725 -24.24 -1.40 -3.88
CA LEU A 725 -25.16 -0.64 -4.73
C LEU A 725 -25.51 0.72 -4.12
N VAL A 726 -25.82 0.78 -2.82
CA VAL A 726 -26.08 2.05 -2.11
C VAL A 726 -24.91 3.02 -2.25
N GLY A 727 -23.69 2.55 -2.09
CA GLY A 727 -22.50 3.40 -2.17
C GLY A 727 -22.15 3.84 -3.58
N ALA A 728 -22.13 2.90 -4.52
CA ALA A 728 -21.56 3.08 -5.86
C ALA A 728 -22.57 3.47 -6.94
N TRP A 729 -23.87 3.57 -6.61
CA TRP A 729 -24.92 3.88 -7.57
C TRP A 729 -24.65 5.18 -8.33
N PRO A 730 -24.74 5.17 -9.68
CA PRO A 730 -24.52 6.36 -10.47
C PRO A 730 -25.56 7.45 -10.16
N LEU A 731 -25.12 8.71 -10.18
CA LEU A 731 -25.97 9.85 -9.87
C LEU A 731 -26.97 10.17 -10.98
N ASP A 732 -26.62 9.83 -12.20
CA ASP A 732 -27.52 9.87 -13.35
C ASP A 732 -27.51 8.51 -14.06
N PRO A 733 -28.41 7.61 -13.71
CA PRO A 733 -28.52 6.30 -14.35
C PRO A 733 -29.25 6.33 -15.69
N THR A 734 -29.70 7.49 -16.17
CA THR A 734 -30.57 7.62 -17.35
C THR A 734 -29.87 7.55 -18.71
N PRO A 735 -28.57 7.85 -18.89
CA PRO A 735 -27.92 7.65 -20.16
C PRO A 735 -28.00 6.19 -20.63
N GLU A 736 -28.31 6.01 -21.91
CA GLU A 736 -28.37 4.69 -22.53
C GLU A 736 -27.04 3.96 -22.36
N GLY A 737 -27.04 2.78 -21.73
CA GLY A 737 -25.84 2.00 -21.41
C GLY A 737 -25.18 2.29 -20.04
N ALA A 738 -25.55 3.34 -19.33
CA ALA A 738 -24.96 3.65 -18.02
C ALA A 738 -25.17 2.54 -16.97
N LEU A 739 -26.36 1.95 -16.93
CA LEU A 739 -26.64 0.81 -16.04
C LEU A 739 -25.93 -0.47 -16.49
N ALA A 740 -25.71 -0.69 -17.77
CA ALA A 740 -24.96 -1.86 -18.27
C ALA A 740 -23.50 -1.79 -17.84
N GLY A 741 -22.82 -0.67 -18.09
CA GLY A 741 -21.45 -0.47 -17.64
C GLY A 741 -21.30 -0.50 -16.12
N PHE A 742 -22.31 -0.02 -15.39
CA PHE A 742 -22.36 -0.15 -13.93
C PHE A 742 -22.49 -1.60 -13.49
N ALA A 743 -23.34 -2.40 -14.15
CA ALA A 743 -23.50 -3.82 -13.87
C ALA A 743 -22.21 -4.59 -14.05
N ASP A 744 -21.45 -4.32 -15.12
CA ASP A 744 -20.15 -4.94 -15.38
C ASP A 744 -19.14 -4.62 -14.25
N ARG A 745 -19.09 -3.37 -13.79
CA ARG A 745 -18.25 -2.97 -12.66
C ARG A 745 -18.63 -3.72 -11.38
N ILE A 746 -19.91 -3.81 -11.07
CA ILE A 746 -20.40 -4.52 -9.88
C ILE A 746 -20.12 -6.03 -9.97
N GLN A 747 -20.26 -6.65 -11.14
CA GLN A 747 -19.89 -8.05 -11.36
C GLN A 747 -18.40 -8.29 -11.15
N ALA A 748 -17.55 -7.42 -11.69
CA ALA A 748 -16.09 -7.49 -11.50
C ALA A 748 -15.73 -7.36 -10.01
N TYR A 749 -16.31 -6.37 -9.33
CA TYR A 749 -16.11 -6.16 -7.89
C TYR A 749 -16.55 -7.37 -7.06
N LEU A 750 -17.75 -7.91 -7.28
CA LEU A 750 -18.24 -9.06 -6.51
C LEU A 750 -17.43 -10.32 -6.79
N THR A 751 -16.99 -10.55 -8.04
CA THR A 751 -16.08 -11.66 -8.36
C THR A 751 -14.80 -11.55 -7.54
N LYS A 752 -14.21 -10.34 -7.42
CA LYS A 752 -13.07 -10.11 -6.53
C LYS A 752 -13.45 -10.36 -5.07
N ALA A 753 -14.50 -9.74 -4.58
CA ALA A 753 -14.93 -9.81 -3.18
C ALA A 753 -15.19 -11.24 -2.70
N THR A 754 -15.90 -12.06 -3.49
CA THR A 754 -16.19 -13.47 -3.14
C THR A 754 -14.94 -14.35 -3.18
N ARG A 755 -14.02 -14.11 -4.13
CA ARG A 755 -12.74 -14.82 -4.20
C ARG A 755 -11.81 -14.43 -3.05
N GLU A 756 -11.79 -13.16 -2.64
CA GLU A 756 -11.03 -12.71 -1.45
C GLU A 756 -11.67 -13.21 -0.15
N ALA A 757 -12.97 -13.33 -0.07
CA ALA A 757 -13.65 -13.94 1.07
C ALA A 757 -13.27 -15.42 1.27
N LYS A 758 -12.92 -16.15 0.22
CA LYS A 758 -12.48 -17.56 0.25
C LYS A 758 -13.48 -18.48 0.98
N VAL A 759 -14.80 -18.26 0.73
CA VAL A 759 -15.88 -19.05 1.31
C VAL A 759 -16.43 -20.05 0.30
N HIS A 760 -16.86 -19.59 -0.87
CA HIS A 760 -17.46 -20.40 -1.95
C HIS A 760 -16.55 -20.53 -3.17
N THR A 761 -15.62 -19.61 -3.35
CA THR A 761 -14.69 -19.51 -4.47
C THR A 761 -13.41 -18.86 -3.96
N SER A 762 -12.28 -19.00 -4.67
CA SER A 762 -11.03 -18.32 -4.35
C SER A 762 -10.18 -18.11 -5.61
N TRP A 763 -9.10 -17.34 -5.51
CA TRP A 763 -8.13 -17.19 -6.61
C TRP A 763 -7.39 -18.50 -6.92
N VAL A 764 -7.11 -19.31 -5.89
CA VAL A 764 -6.40 -20.60 -6.00
C VAL A 764 -7.31 -21.72 -6.51
N SER A 765 -8.58 -21.71 -6.12
CA SER A 765 -9.59 -22.69 -6.52
C SER A 765 -10.89 -21.98 -6.91
N PRO A 766 -10.93 -21.42 -8.14
CA PRO A 766 -12.14 -20.75 -8.61
C PRO A 766 -13.30 -21.73 -8.76
N ASN A 767 -14.48 -21.36 -8.21
CA ASN A 767 -15.75 -22.05 -8.47
C ASN A 767 -16.48 -21.32 -9.60
N ALA A 768 -16.33 -21.83 -10.82
CA ALA A 768 -16.90 -21.19 -12.01
C ALA A 768 -18.43 -21.10 -11.98
N GLU A 769 -19.12 -22.06 -11.35
CA GLU A 769 -20.58 -22.06 -11.23
C GLU A 769 -21.04 -20.97 -10.26
N TYR A 770 -20.36 -20.82 -9.10
CA TYR A 770 -20.65 -19.76 -8.15
C TYR A 770 -20.37 -18.37 -8.75
N ASP A 771 -19.21 -18.19 -9.39
CA ASP A 771 -18.85 -16.95 -10.08
C ASP A 771 -19.87 -16.58 -11.18
N ALA A 772 -20.39 -17.58 -11.93
CA ALA A 772 -21.41 -17.37 -12.94
C ALA A 772 -22.79 -17.01 -12.33
N ALA A 773 -23.15 -17.65 -11.22
CA ALA A 773 -24.39 -17.37 -10.48
C ALA A 773 -24.39 -15.92 -9.96
N ILE A 774 -23.28 -15.45 -9.38
CA ILE A 774 -23.12 -14.05 -8.94
C ILE A 774 -23.31 -13.08 -10.11
N ARG A 775 -22.62 -13.29 -11.23
CA ARG A 775 -22.76 -12.43 -12.42
C ARG A 775 -24.19 -12.38 -12.94
N THR A 776 -24.83 -13.55 -13.04
CA THR A 776 -26.23 -13.66 -13.48
C THR A 776 -27.18 -12.94 -12.55
N PHE A 777 -26.99 -13.08 -11.23
CA PHE A 777 -27.81 -12.40 -10.23
C PHE A 777 -27.72 -10.88 -10.37
N VAL A 778 -26.50 -10.32 -10.48
CA VAL A 778 -26.27 -8.88 -10.68
C VAL A 778 -26.89 -8.41 -11.99
N ALA A 779 -26.70 -9.14 -13.10
CA ALA A 779 -27.26 -8.77 -14.39
C ALA A 779 -28.80 -8.70 -14.35
N ARG A 780 -29.47 -9.70 -13.74
CA ARG A 780 -30.92 -9.71 -13.57
C ARG A 780 -31.43 -8.62 -12.63
N LEU A 781 -30.68 -8.34 -11.57
CA LEU A 781 -31.02 -7.32 -10.59
C LEU A 781 -31.03 -5.91 -11.23
N LEU A 782 -30.03 -5.64 -12.08
CA LEU A 782 -29.80 -4.33 -12.69
C LEU A 782 -30.37 -4.20 -14.11
N GLU A 783 -31.10 -5.20 -14.60
CA GLU A 783 -31.74 -5.17 -15.92
C GLU A 783 -32.79 -4.04 -16.02
N PRO A 784 -32.61 -3.08 -16.93
CA PRO A 784 -33.53 -1.95 -17.07
C PRO A 784 -34.82 -2.39 -17.78
N ALA A 785 -35.72 -3.06 -17.07
CA ALA A 785 -37.02 -3.49 -17.57
C ALA A 785 -38.15 -2.73 -16.87
N PRO A 786 -39.23 -2.36 -17.57
CA PRO A 786 -40.38 -1.65 -16.98
C PRO A 786 -41.05 -2.36 -15.78
N GLY A 787 -40.84 -3.67 -15.65
CA GLY A 787 -41.37 -4.49 -14.55
C GLY A 787 -40.36 -4.76 -13.42
N ASN A 788 -39.18 -4.21 -13.46
CA ASN A 788 -38.16 -4.42 -12.41
C ASN A 788 -38.50 -3.61 -11.15
N ARG A 789 -39.30 -4.25 -10.26
CA ARG A 789 -39.72 -3.63 -9.00
C ARG A 789 -38.57 -3.34 -8.05
N PHE A 790 -37.45 -4.10 -8.14
CA PHE A 790 -36.28 -3.85 -7.33
C PHE A 790 -35.67 -2.49 -7.67
N LEU A 791 -35.44 -2.19 -8.95
CA LEU A 791 -34.84 -0.90 -9.36
C LEU A 791 -35.69 0.30 -8.92
N LEU A 792 -37.03 0.20 -9.02
CA LEU A 792 -37.90 1.28 -8.58
C LEU A 792 -37.84 1.51 -7.06
N ASP A 793 -37.92 0.43 -6.27
CA ASP A 793 -37.85 0.52 -4.80
C ASP A 793 -36.45 0.97 -4.34
N PHE A 794 -35.41 0.47 -5.02
CA PHE A 794 -34.01 0.84 -4.74
C PHE A 794 -33.77 2.34 -5.03
N ALA A 795 -34.16 2.84 -6.19
CA ALA A 795 -33.97 4.23 -6.56
C ALA A 795 -34.64 5.20 -5.57
N ALA A 796 -35.87 4.87 -5.15
CA ALA A 796 -36.61 5.64 -4.15
C ALA A 796 -35.92 5.63 -2.76
N PHE A 797 -35.33 4.52 -2.37
CA PHE A 797 -34.55 4.40 -1.13
C PHE A 797 -33.20 5.13 -1.22
N HIS A 798 -32.53 5.05 -2.37
CA HIS A 798 -31.19 5.58 -2.59
C HIS A 798 -31.15 7.11 -2.66
N GLU A 799 -32.17 7.77 -3.25
CA GLU A 799 -32.16 9.24 -3.50
C GLU A 799 -31.86 10.09 -2.26
N PRO A 800 -32.55 9.90 -1.11
CA PRO A 800 -32.20 10.65 0.10
C PRO A 800 -30.80 10.29 0.63
N ILE A 801 -30.38 9.04 0.50
CA ILE A 801 -29.05 8.60 0.95
C ILE A 801 -27.93 9.24 0.13
N ALA A 802 -28.11 9.35 -1.19
CA ALA A 802 -27.16 10.01 -2.07
C ALA A 802 -26.94 11.48 -1.66
N ARG A 803 -28.01 12.19 -1.34
CA ARG A 803 -27.97 13.59 -0.88
C ARG A 803 -27.30 13.72 0.49
N LEU A 804 -27.63 12.85 1.43
CA LEU A 804 -27.00 12.83 2.75
C LEU A 804 -25.53 12.44 2.67
N GLY A 805 -25.17 11.48 1.80
CA GLY A 805 -23.79 11.09 1.52
C GLY A 805 -22.96 12.24 0.94
N MET A 806 -23.55 13.05 0.06
CA MET A 806 -22.93 14.29 -0.43
C MET A 806 -22.54 15.24 0.71
N LEU A 807 -23.45 15.46 1.68
CA LEU A 807 -23.17 16.33 2.84
C LEU A 807 -21.99 15.80 3.67
N GLY A 808 -21.97 14.48 3.94
CA GLY A 808 -20.84 13.83 4.62
C GLY A 808 -19.54 13.94 3.82
N SER A 809 -19.60 13.85 2.50
CA SER A 809 -18.42 14.01 1.63
C SER A 809 -17.86 15.43 1.67
N LEU A 810 -18.69 16.47 1.57
CA LEU A 810 -18.23 17.85 1.68
C LEU A 810 -17.63 18.13 3.06
N ALA A 811 -18.27 17.64 4.12
CA ALA A 811 -17.81 17.79 5.49
C ALA A 811 -16.42 17.15 5.70
N GLN A 812 -16.23 15.87 5.31
CA GLN A 812 -14.94 15.20 5.44
C GLN A 812 -13.84 15.85 4.57
N THR A 813 -14.20 16.38 3.40
CA THR A 813 -13.27 17.09 2.51
C THR A 813 -12.77 18.39 3.14
N LEU A 814 -13.67 19.18 3.75
CA LEU A 814 -13.28 20.41 4.45
C LEU A 814 -12.43 20.09 5.70
N LEU A 815 -12.80 19.06 6.47
CA LEU A 815 -11.99 18.59 7.60
C LEU A 815 -10.59 18.16 7.15
N LYS A 816 -10.46 17.41 6.04
CA LYS A 816 -9.17 17.00 5.45
C LYS A 816 -8.29 18.21 5.10
N ILE A 817 -8.87 19.25 4.49
CA ILE A 817 -8.12 20.45 4.08
C ILE A 817 -7.65 21.27 5.28
N CYS A 818 -8.44 21.35 6.34
CA CYS A 818 -8.21 22.29 7.42
C CYS A 818 -7.62 21.69 8.71
N ALA A 819 -7.79 20.38 8.96
CA ALA A 819 -7.21 19.71 10.11
C ALA A 819 -5.66 19.71 10.07
N PRO A 820 -4.99 19.42 11.20
CA PRO A 820 -3.53 19.23 11.22
C PRO A 820 -3.10 18.12 10.26
N GLY A 821 -2.08 18.40 9.46
CA GLY A 821 -1.57 17.51 8.43
C GLY A 821 -1.51 18.16 7.05
N VAL A 822 -1.06 17.39 6.06
CA VAL A 822 -1.02 17.77 4.65
C VAL A 822 -2.17 17.09 3.93
N PRO A 823 -3.17 17.81 3.42
CA PRO A 823 -4.28 17.21 2.71
C PRO A 823 -3.79 16.55 1.42
N ASP A 824 -4.11 15.26 1.27
CA ASP A 824 -3.83 14.48 0.08
C ASP A 824 -5.10 14.22 -0.73
N PHE A 825 -5.01 14.41 -2.04
CA PHE A 825 -6.09 14.15 -2.99
C PHE A 825 -5.67 13.01 -3.92
N TYR A 826 -6.45 11.96 -3.94
CA TYR A 826 -6.30 10.92 -4.94
C TYR A 826 -6.98 11.34 -6.25
N GLN A 827 -6.36 11.02 -7.38
CA GLN A 827 -6.86 11.42 -8.70
C GLN A 827 -8.37 11.16 -8.88
N GLY A 828 -9.09 12.15 -9.35
CA GLY A 828 -10.52 12.08 -9.64
C GLY A 828 -11.45 12.32 -8.46
N THR A 829 -10.94 12.57 -7.23
CA THR A 829 -11.77 12.78 -6.04
C THR A 829 -12.28 14.21 -5.88
N GLU A 830 -11.90 15.11 -6.74
CA GLU A 830 -12.39 16.51 -6.72
C GLU A 830 -13.81 16.68 -7.23
N LEU A 831 -14.36 15.70 -7.96
CA LEU A 831 -15.79 15.51 -8.19
C LEU A 831 -16.28 14.28 -7.42
N TRP A 832 -17.57 13.93 -7.55
CA TRP A 832 -18.04 12.69 -6.92
C TRP A 832 -17.32 11.50 -7.51
N ASN A 833 -16.59 10.77 -6.67
CA ASN A 833 -15.88 9.57 -7.04
C ASN A 833 -16.59 8.36 -6.44
N LEU A 834 -17.11 7.48 -7.30
CA LEU A 834 -17.88 6.30 -6.89
C LEU A 834 -17.15 4.99 -7.18
N CYS A 835 -15.80 5.04 -7.17
CA CYS A 835 -14.96 3.88 -7.39
C CYS A 835 -14.94 2.94 -6.18
N LEU A 836 -14.77 1.66 -6.49
CA LEU A 836 -14.54 0.57 -5.54
C LEU A 836 -13.04 0.24 -5.49
N VAL A 837 -12.67 -0.90 -4.91
CA VAL A 837 -11.28 -1.35 -4.81
C VAL A 837 -10.63 -1.56 -6.19
N ASP A 838 -9.29 -1.56 -6.23
CA ASP A 838 -8.53 -1.85 -7.44
C ASP A 838 -9.05 -3.12 -8.20
N PRO A 839 -9.08 -3.12 -9.53
CA PRO A 839 -8.55 -2.09 -10.44
C PRO A 839 -9.52 -0.91 -10.70
N ASP A 840 -10.73 -0.89 -10.14
CA ASP A 840 -11.78 0.10 -10.43
C ASP A 840 -11.32 1.54 -10.08
N ASN A 841 -10.63 1.73 -8.95
CA ASN A 841 -10.10 3.02 -8.52
C ASN A 841 -8.83 3.49 -9.27
N ARG A 842 -8.31 2.67 -10.20
CA ARG A 842 -7.15 3.00 -11.05
C ARG A 842 -7.57 3.26 -12.50
N GLY A 843 -8.86 3.35 -12.75
CA GLY A 843 -9.42 3.70 -14.05
C GLY A 843 -9.04 5.13 -14.49
N PRO A 844 -9.19 5.44 -15.78
CA PRO A 844 -8.87 6.76 -16.33
C PRO A 844 -9.74 7.85 -15.71
N VAL A 845 -9.14 9.03 -15.52
CA VAL A 845 -9.81 10.24 -15.02
C VAL A 845 -9.94 11.25 -16.15
N ASP A 846 -11.14 11.80 -16.35
CA ASP A 846 -11.37 12.88 -17.32
C ASP A 846 -10.88 14.22 -16.74
N PHE A 847 -9.59 14.47 -16.94
CA PHE A 847 -8.95 15.72 -16.51
C PHE A 847 -9.32 16.94 -17.38
N GLU A 848 -9.71 16.72 -18.63
CA GLU A 848 -10.14 17.81 -19.52
C GLU A 848 -11.46 18.40 -19.03
N ALA A 849 -12.42 17.55 -18.67
CA ALA A 849 -13.67 18.02 -18.05
C ALA A 849 -13.41 18.79 -16.76
N ARG A 850 -12.54 18.30 -15.88
CA ARG A 850 -12.19 18.97 -14.60
C ARG A 850 -11.52 20.32 -14.82
N THR A 851 -10.61 20.40 -15.77
CA THR A 851 -9.94 21.67 -16.12
C THR A 851 -10.95 22.69 -16.63
N ARG A 852 -11.88 22.27 -17.51
CA ARG A 852 -12.94 23.13 -18.02
C ARG A 852 -13.88 23.61 -16.91
N ILE A 853 -14.32 22.71 -16.02
CA ILE A 853 -15.20 23.03 -14.89
C ILE A 853 -14.51 24.01 -13.94
N LEU A 854 -13.23 23.81 -13.62
CA LEU A 854 -12.48 24.72 -12.76
C LEU A 854 -12.33 26.12 -13.38
N ALA A 855 -12.10 26.20 -14.68
CA ALA A 855 -12.03 27.47 -15.40
C ALA A 855 -13.38 28.19 -15.40
N GLU A 856 -14.50 27.47 -15.61
CA GLU A 856 -15.85 28.01 -15.51
C GLU A 856 -16.15 28.56 -14.10
N LEU A 857 -15.88 27.76 -13.06
CA LEU A 857 -16.04 28.15 -11.66
C LEU A 857 -15.23 29.42 -11.33
N SER A 858 -13.97 29.46 -11.80
CA SER A 858 -13.09 30.63 -11.59
C SER A 858 -13.63 31.87 -12.28
N SER A 859 -14.20 31.77 -13.49
CA SER A 859 -14.82 32.86 -14.20
C SER A 859 -16.08 33.37 -13.49
N ARG A 860 -16.93 32.44 -13.00
CA ARG A 860 -18.14 32.77 -12.25
C ARG A 860 -17.82 33.46 -10.91
N LEU A 861 -16.77 33.01 -10.21
CA LEU A 861 -16.26 33.62 -8.98
C LEU A 861 -15.79 35.07 -9.17
N ALA A 862 -15.33 35.43 -10.35
CA ALA A 862 -14.90 36.80 -10.67
C ALA A 862 -16.06 37.74 -11.05
N GLY A 863 -17.18 37.20 -11.55
CA GLY A 863 -18.28 37.95 -12.12
C GLY A 863 -19.64 37.88 -11.40
N GLU A 864 -19.83 36.89 -10.50
CA GLU A 864 -21.12 36.65 -9.84
C GLU A 864 -21.01 36.83 -8.31
N GLU A 865 -22.18 37.12 -7.69
CA GLU A 865 -22.27 37.07 -6.22
C GLU A 865 -22.08 35.62 -5.74
N ARG A 866 -21.18 35.40 -4.78
CA ARG A 866 -20.84 34.06 -4.26
C ARG A 866 -22.03 33.32 -3.67
N VAL A 867 -22.97 34.02 -3.03
CA VAL A 867 -24.23 33.45 -2.50
C VAL A 867 -25.06 32.85 -3.64
N ALA A 868 -25.20 33.54 -4.76
CA ALA A 868 -25.94 33.06 -5.91
C ALA A 868 -25.29 31.85 -6.53
N LEU A 869 -23.95 31.85 -6.66
CA LEU A 869 -23.17 30.73 -7.14
C LEU A 869 -23.33 29.50 -6.21
N ALA A 870 -23.22 29.68 -4.89
CA ALA A 870 -23.38 28.61 -3.90
C ALA A 870 -24.75 27.95 -3.99
N LYS A 871 -25.85 28.73 -4.11
CA LYS A 871 -27.21 28.22 -4.28
C LYS A 871 -27.41 27.45 -5.59
N ASP A 872 -26.83 27.94 -6.69
CA ASP A 872 -26.87 27.24 -7.98
C ASP A 872 -26.18 25.90 -7.89
N LEU A 873 -24.98 25.87 -7.32
CA LEU A 873 -24.20 24.61 -7.12
C LEU A 873 -24.95 23.61 -6.24
N LEU A 874 -25.62 24.03 -5.18
CA LEU A 874 -26.46 23.20 -4.34
C LEU A 874 -27.65 22.59 -5.10
N THR A 875 -28.26 23.38 -5.99
CA THR A 875 -29.40 22.93 -6.83
C THR A 875 -28.94 21.83 -7.79
N ARG A 876 -27.74 21.96 -8.34
CA ARG A 876 -27.11 21.04 -9.30
C ARG A 876 -26.18 20.01 -8.63
N TRP A 877 -26.35 19.71 -7.35
CA TRP A 877 -25.42 18.90 -6.55
C TRP A 877 -24.95 17.59 -7.19
N ARG A 878 -25.75 17.00 -8.11
CA ARG A 878 -25.40 15.73 -8.77
C ARG A 878 -24.20 15.81 -9.70
N ASP A 879 -23.89 16.99 -10.27
CA ASP A 879 -22.78 17.19 -11.19
C ASP A 879 -21.41 17.23 -10.50
N GLY A 880 -21.37 17.34 -9.16
CA GLY A 880 -20.15 17.38 -8.36
C GLY A 880 -19.40 18.70 -8.37
N HIS A 881 -19.85 19.71 -9.14
CA HIS A 881 -19.16 21.00 -9.23
C HIS A 881 -19.02 21.68 -7.86
N MET A 882 -19.98 21.47 -6.95
CA MET A 882 -19.92 22.03 -5.60
C MET A 882 -18.75 21.47 -4.77
N LYS A 883 -18.34 20.20 -4.99
CA LYS A 883 -17.18 19.60 -4.31
C LYS A 883 -15.88 20.22 -4.82
N LEU A 884 -15.74 20.35 -6.15
CA LEU A 884 -14.61 21.02 -6.77
C LEU A 884 -14.52 22.50 -6.32
N TYR A 885 -15.65 23.20 -6.23
CA TYR A 885 -15.73 24.55 -5.71
C TYR A 885 -15.21 24.68 -4.28
N LEU A 886 -15.69 23.79 -3.37
CA LEU A 886 -15.22 23.73 -1.99
C LEU A 886 -13.71 23.49 -1.93
N ILE A 887 -13.21 22.50 -2.67
CA ILE A 887 -11.78 22.12 -2.69
C ILE A 887 -10.96 23.33 -3.19
N HIS A 888 -11.34 23.92 -4.30
CA HIS A 888 -10.65 25.07 -4.87
C HIS A 888 -10.58 26.26 -3.88
N GLN A 889 -11.71 26.67 -3.31
CA GLN A 889 -11.75 27.79 -2.38
C GLN A 889 -10.94 27.51 -1.10
N ALA A 890 -11.09 26.34 -0.51
CA ALA A 890 -10.40 25.97 0.72
C ALA A 890 -8.88 25.78 0.50
N LEU A 891 -8.45 25.16 -0.61
CA LEU A 891 -7.03 25.00 -0.93
C LEU A 891 -6.36 26.34 -1.27
N GLN A 892 -7.02 27.21 -2.03
CA GLN A 892 -6.51 28.55 -2.31
C GLN A 892 -6.40 29.39 -1.03
N TYR A 893 -7.34 29.25 -0.10
CA TYR A 893 -7.24 29.90 1.21
C TYR A 893 -6.08 29.33 2.03
N ARG A 894 -5.96 28.00 2.12
CA ARG A 894 -4.85 27.32 2.79
C ARG A 894 -3.49 27.73 2.22
N ARG A 895 -3.36 27.83 0.89
CA ARG A 895 -2.13 28.25 0.21
C ARG A 895 -1.73 29.69 0.60
N ARG A 896 -2.70 30.61 0.64
CA ARG A 896 -2.45 32.01 1.07
C ARG A 896 -2.12 32.14 2.55
N ARG A 897 -2.63 31.23 3.39
CA ARG A 897 -2.43 31.20 4.84
C ARG A 897 -1.63 29.97 5.30
N LEU A 898 -0.63 29.59 4.51
CA LEU A 898 0.06 28.32 4.72
C LEU A 898 0.67 28.20 6.12
N ALA A 899 1.24 29.26 6.67
CA ALA A 899 1.81 29.29 8.01
C ALA A 899 0.75 29.03 9.10
N LEU A 900 -0.47 29.57 8.93
CA LEU A 900 -1.60 29.31 9.83
C LEU A 900 -1.93 27.82 9.90
N PHE A 901 -1.96 27.12 8.76
CA PHE A 901 -2.29 25.69 8.72
C PHE A 901 -1.12 24.75 9.07
N ARG A 902 0.12 25.18 8.89
CA ARG A 902 1.30 24.39 9.27
C ARG A 902 1.67 24.52 10.75
N GLU A 903 1.74 25.78 11.21
CA GLU A 903 2.31 26.14 12.50
C GLU A 903 1.24 26.52 13.53
N GLY A 904 0.04 26.93 13.05
CA GLY A 904 -1.04 27.38 13.89
C GLY A 904 -1.58 26.27 14.80
N GLU A 905 -1.99 26.70 15.99
CA GLU A 905 -2.62 25.83 17.00
C GLU A 905 -3.95 25.26 16.49
N TYR A 906 -4.25 24.02 16.85
CA TYR A 906 -5.56 23.40 16.67
C TYR A 906 -6.39 23.63 17.94
N VAL A 907 -7.50 24.33 17.81
CA VAL A 907 -8.37 24.69 18.94
C VAL A 907 -9.76 24.09 18.71
N PRO A 908 -10.17 23.04 19.43
CA PRO A 908 -11.57 22.61 19.43
C PRO A 908 -12.51 23.75 19.80
N LEU A 909 -13.65 23.87 19.13
CA LEU A 909 -14.67 24.87 19.44
C LEU A 909 -15.91 24.19 20.00
N ALA A 910 -16.39 24.67 21.15
CA ALA A 910 -17.59 24.18 21.77
C ALA A 910 -18.84 24.63 21.00
N VAL A 911 -19.82 23.75 20.92
CA VAL A 911 -21.15 24.03 20.38
C VAL A 911 -22.19 23.88 21.48
N ALA A 912 -23.11 24.80 21.60
CA ALA A 912 -24.19 24.78 22.57
C ALA A 912 -25.54 24.90 21.87
N GLY A 913 -26.58 24.28 22.42
CA GLY A 913 -27.94 24.31 21.88
C GLY A 913 -28.51 22.92 21.57
N SER A 914 -29.72 22.89 21.06
CA SER A 914 -30.50 21.66 20.85
C SER A 914 -29.96 20.74 19.73
N ARG A 915 -29.01 21.19 18.91
CA ARG A 915 -28.42 20.45 17.79
C ARG A 915 -26.90 20.31 17.87
N ASP A 916 -26.32 20.43 19.06
CA ASP A 916 -24.86 20.38 19.29
C ASP A 916 -24.23 19.04 18.84
N GLU A 917 -24.90 17.90 19.02
CA GLU A 917 -24.42 16.58 18.58
C GLU A 917 -24.23 16.46 17.05
N HIS A 918 -24.85 17.35 16.28
CA HIS A 918 -24.81 17.37 14.82
C HIS A 918 -23.71 18.25 14.22
N VAL A 919 -22.78 18.73 15.04
CA VAL A 919 -21.72 19.65 14.59
C VAL A 919 -20.35 19.13 15.01
N CYS A 920 -19.37 19.30 14.14
CA CYS A 920 -17.95 19.24 14.49
C CYS A 920 -17.33 20.59 14.10
N ALA A 921 -16.67 21.27 15.07
CA ALA A 921 -16.10 22.58 14.82
C ALA A 921 -14.75 22.75 15.52
N PHE A 922 -13.82 23.44 14.86
CA PHE A 922 -12.51 23.81 15.40
C PHE A 922 -11.97 25.07 14.75
N ALA A 923 -10.95 25.66 15.35
CA ALA A 923 -10.18 26.74 14.75
C ALA A 923 -8.72 26.33 14.54
N ARG A 924 -8.11 26.90 13.50
CA ARG A 924 -6.65 27.05 13.38
C ARG A 924 -6.29 28.45 13.78
N ARG A 925 -5.33 28.63 14.67
CA ARG A 925 -4.95 29.95 15.20
C ARG A 925 -3.44 30.13 15.19
N ARG A 926 -3.00 31.30 14.72
CA ARG A 926 -1.60 31.72 14.81
C ARG A 926 -1.54 33.23 15.01
N ASP A 927 -1.02 33.64 16.12
CA ASP A 927 -0.99 35.05 16.52
C ASP A 927 -2.40 35.69 16.46
N THR A 928 -2.61 36.65 15.57
CA THR A 928 -3.91 37.33 15.32
C THR A 928 -4.69 36.69 14.18
N GLU A 929 -4.11 35.73 13.46
CA GLU A 929 -4.80 35.03 12.37
C GLU A 929 -5.59 33.83 12.92
N ALA A 930 -6.79 33.65 12.40
CA ALA A 930 -7.62 32.49 12.70
C ALA A 930 -8.42 32.05 11.47
N ALA A 931 -8.67 30.73 11.41
CA ALA A 931 -9.62 30.13 10.48
C ALA A 931 -10.55 29.21 11.27
N LEU A 932 -11.86 29.45 11.24
CA LEU A 932 -12.85 28.63 11.92
C LEU A 932 -13.47 27.67 10.92
N VAL A 933 -13.61 26.42 11.30
CA VAL A 933 -14.13 25.32 10.47
C VAL A 933 -15.37 24.76 11.16
N VAL A 934 -16.48 24.70 10.44
CA VAL A 934 -17.76 24.18 10.96
C VAL A 934 -18.35 23.23 9.94
N VAL A 935 -18.60 21.97 10.35
CA VAL A 935 -19.23 20.96 9.51
C VAL A 935 -20.37 20.26 10.21
N PRO A 936 -21.48 20.00 9.51
CA PRO A 936 -22.54 19.15 10.03
C PRO A 936 -22.15 17.66 9.96
N ARG A 937 -22.74 16.89 10.87
CA ARG A 937 -22.65 15.42 10.89
C ARG A 937 -24.01 14.81 11.23
N LEU A 938 -24.18 13.53 10.93
CA LEU A 938 -25.41 12.78 11.20
C LEU A 938 -26.68 13.51 10.69
N CYS A 939 -26.63 13.91 9.43
CA CYS A 939 -27.64 14.80 8.83
C CYS A 939 -28.98 14.12 8.58
N ALA A 940 -29.09 12.80 8.56
CA ALA A 940 -30.38 12.13 8.38
C ALA A 940 -31.31 12.37 9.57
N ARG A 941 -30.79 12.37 10.79
CA ARG A 941 -31.56 12.70 11.99
C ARG A 941 -31.91 14.20 12.06
N LEU A 942 -30.99 15.04 11.63
CA LEU A 942 -31.16 16.51 11.64
C LEU A 942 -32.21 16.98 10.63
N THR A 943 -32.37 16.27 9.49
CA THR A 943 -33.22 16.68 8.36
C THR A 943 -34.40 15.72 8.08
N GLU A 944 -34.94 15.07 9.11
CA GLU A 944 -36.08 14.16 9.00
C GLU A 944 -35.94 13.08 7.88
N GLY A 945 -34.77 12.42 7.82
CA GLY A 945 -34.47 11.39 6.84
C GLY A 945 -34.03 11.94 5.47
N GLY A 946 -33.44 13.15 5.43
CA GLY A 946 -32.88 13.75 4.22
C GLY A 946 -33.93 14.46 3.34
N ARG A 947 -35.08 14.83 3.89
CA ARG A 947 -36.12 15.58 3.17
C ARG A 947 -35.72 17.02 2.88
N GLY A 948 -34.74 17.60 3.61
CA GLY A 948 -34.20 18.92 3.45
C GLY A 948 -32.68 18.95 3.49
N LEU A 949 -32.11 20.14 3.35
CA LEU A 949 -30.70 20.42 3.59
C LEU A 949 -30.52 20.98 5.01
N PRO A 950 -29.37 20.80 5.68
CA PRO A 950 -29.09 21.32 7.01
C PRO A 950 -28.77 22.81 6.97
N LEU A 951 -29.71 23.63 6.50
CA LEU A 951 -29.50 25.07 6.25
C LEU A 951 -30.47 25.93 7.05
N GLY A 952 -29.97 27.07 7.51
CA GLY A 952 -30.74 28.12 8.12
C GLY A 952 -31.29 27.88 9.53
N ASP A 953 -31.89 28.90 10.11
CA ASP A 953 -32.40 28.92 11.49
C ASP A 953 -33.50 27.86 11.74
N ALA A 954 -34.27 27.48 10.72
CA ALA A 954 -35.32 26.46 10.88
C ALA A 954 -34.77 25.09 11.27
N VAL A 955 -33.56 24.77 10.84
CA VAL A 955 -32.89 23.50 11.17
C VAL A 955 -32.05 23.63 12.43
N TRP A 956 -31.26 24.70 12.54
CA TRP A 956 -30.25 24.83 13.59
C TRP A 956 -30.81 25.47 14.89
N SER A 957 -32.01 26.08 14.84
CA SER A 957 -32.71 26.56 16.03
C SER A 957 -31.85 27.50 16.90
N ASP A 958 -31.65 27.14 18.15
CA ASP A 958 -30.88 27.86 19.17
C ASP A 958 -29.38 27.54 19.18
N THR A 959 -28.92 26.73 18.23
CA THR A 959 -27.55 26.22 18.25
C THR A 959 -26.54 27.33 17.88
N VAL A 960 -25.50 27.46 18.74
CA VAL A 960 -24.48 28.50 18.69
C VAL A 960 -23.11 27.88 18.82
N LEU A 961 -22.17 28.33 17.99
CA LEU A 961 -20.73 28.05 18.10
C LEU A 961 -20.13 29.03 19.12
N ALA A 962 -19.60 28.53 20.21
CA ALA A 962 -18.99 29.37 21.25
C ALA A 962 -17.61 29.88 20.79
N LEU A 963 -17.37 31.16 20.99
CA LEU A 963 -16.11 31.85 20.76
C LEU A 963 -15.46 32.20 22.10
N GLU A 964 -14.63 31.29 22.62
CA GLU A 964 -13.99 31.49 23.93
C GLU A 964 -12.65 32.23 23.80
N GLY A 965 -12.41 33.16 24.71
CA GLY A 965 -11.11 33.72 25.20
C GLY A 965 -10.12 34.34 24.20
N HIS A 966 -10.17 34.02 22.92
CA HIS A 966 -9.16 34.43 21.95
C HIS A 966 -9.72 34.87 20.60
N PHE A 967 -11.06 34.86 20.43
CA PHE A 967 -11.71 35.19 19.19
C PHE A 967 -12.50 36.53 19.40
N GLU A 968 -11.77 37.66 19.40
CA GLU A 968 -12.31 38.99 19.71
C GLU A 968 -13.06 39.66 18.55
N ALA A 969 -13.02 39.05 17.35
CA ALA A 969 -13.67 39.62 16.19
C ALA A 969 -15.20 39.64 16.39
N THR A 970 -15.80 40.77 16.09
CA THR A 970 -17.26 40.93 16.10
C THR A 970 -17.92 40.42 14.84
N THR A 971 -17.16 40.33 13.73
CA THR A 971 -17.66 39.94 12.42
C THR A 971 -16.70 38.94 11.78
N TYR A 972 -17.25 37.92 11.16
CA TYR A 972 -16.51 36.89 10.43
C TYR A 972 -17.00 36.80 8.99
N ARG A 973 -16.08 36.57 8.05
CA ARG A 973 -16.41 36.35 6.64
C ARG A 973 -16.45 34.87 6.36
N GLU A 974 -17.54 34.34 5.88
CA GLU A 974 -17.68 32.99 5.39
C GLU A 974 -17.14 32.93 3.94
N LEU A 975 -16.24 31.98 3.66
CA LEU A 975 -15.42 31.99 2.44
C LEU A 975 -16.15 31.43 1.21
N PHE A 976 -17.12 30.54 1.38
CA PHE A 976 -17.84 29.90 0.26
C PHE A 976 -18.96 30.81 -0.26
N THR A 977 -19.62 31.56 0.60
CA THR A 977 -20.70 32.46 0.22
C THR A 977 -20.26 33.93 0.16
N GLY A 978 -19.14 34.27 0.82
CA GLY A 978 -18.69 35.63 1.02
C GLY A 978 -19.51 36.41 2.04
N ALA A 979 -20.47 35.78 2.71
CA ALA A 979 -21.36 36.42 3.70
C ALA A 979 -20.57 36.84 4.95
N SER A 980 -20.99 37.97 5.51
CA SER A 980 -20.51 38.48 6.80
C SER A 980 -21.46 38.03 7.90
N VAL A 981 -20.91 37.35 8.93
CA VAL A 981 -21.68 36.86 10.09
C VAL A 981 -21.21 37.56 11.35
N GLU A 982 -22.16 38.21 12.06
CA GLU A 982 -21.88 38.87 13.33
C GLU A 982 -21.92 37.90 14.50
N SER A 983 -20.97 38.04 15.41
CA SER A 983 -21.02 37.33 16.68
C SER A 983 -22.01 37.92 17.64
N VAL A 984 -22.76 37.07 18.35
CA VAL A 984 -23.79 37.46 19.32
C VAL A 984 -23.35 37.19 20.76
N PRO A 985 -23.81 37.97 21.75
CA PRO A 985 -23.59 37.64 23.17
C PRO A 985 -24.22 36.29 23.53
N MET A 986 -23.57 35.48 24.41
CA MET A 986 -24.09 34.22 24.93
C MET A 986 -24.57 34.34 26.38
N GLU A 987 -25.59 33.55 26.77
CA GLU A 987 -25.99 33.37 28.17
C GLU A 987 -24.82 32.79 28.96
N GLY A 988 -24.38 33.45 30.00
CA GLY A 988 -23.19 33.05 30.79
C GLY A 988 -21.92 33.82 30.44
N GLY A 989 -21.97 34.74 29.51
CA GLY A 989 -20.82 35.56 29.06
C GLY A 989 -20.10 35.01 27.82
N GLY A 990 -19.30 35.82 27.22
CA GLY A 990 -18.62 35.48 25.95
C GLY A 990 -19.49 35.79 24.70
N ARG A 991 -18.98 35.40 23.53
CA ARG A 991 -19.65 35.61 22.25
C ARG A 991 -19.77 34.27 21.50
N GLY A 992 -20.70 34.20 20.55
CA GLY A 992 -20.90 33.02 19.74
C GLY A 992 -21.40 33.35 18.35
N LEU A 993 -21.37 32.38 17.43
CA LEU A 993 -21.91 32.50 16.09
C LEU A 993 -23.10 31.55 15.93
N ARG A 994 -24.27 32.09 15.54
CA ARG A 994 -25.47 31.26 15.30
C ARG A 994 -25.24 30.33 14.11
N LEU A 995 -25.48 29.01 14.30
CA LEU A 995 -25.28 28.01 13.25
C LEU A 995 -26.22 28.26 12.06
N GLY A 996 -27.45 28.69 12.31
CA GLY A 996 -28.39 29.03 11.24
C GLY A 996 -27.91 30.16 10.32
N ALA A 997 -27.17 31.13 10.86
CA ALA A 997 -26.55 32.21 10.08
C ALA A 997 -25.28 31.73 9.34
N LEU A 998 -24.45 30.90 10.00
CA LEU A 998 -23.23 30.32 9.40
C LEU A 998 -23.54 29.42 8.23
N LEU A 999 -24.54 28.56 8.36
CA LEU A 999 -24.96 27.56 7.40
C LEU A 999 -26.29 27.99 6.71
N ALA A 1000 -26.42 29.25 6.37
CA ALA A 1000 -27.63 29.76 5.72
C ALA A 1000 -27.75 29.30 4.26
N ASP A 1001 -26.66 29.37 3.50
CA ASP A 1001 -26.66 29.21 2.04
C ASP A 1001 -25.69 28.13 1.53
N PHE A 1002 -24.83 27.52 2.45
CA PHE A 1002 -23.92 26.45 2.11
C PHE A 1002 -23.80 25.49 3.29
N PRO A 1003 -23.69 24.16 3.07
CA PRO A 1003 -23.83 23.17 4.16
C PRO A 1003 -22.59 22.98 5.03
N VAL A 1004 -21.48 23.64 4.75
CA VAL A 1004 -20.26 23.69 5.57
C VAL A 1004 -19.72 25.10 5.57
N ALA A 1005 -18.96 25.49 6.59
CA ALA A 1005 -18.42 26.83 6.67
C ALA A 1005 -16.91 26.86 6.99
N LEU A 1006 -16.20 27.73 6.29
CA LEU A 1006 -14.82 28.12 6.56
C LEU A 1006 -14.79 29.65 6.72
N LEU A 1007 -14.45 30.15 7.92
CA LEU A 1007 -14.55 31.54 8.24
C LEU A 1007 -13.17 32.12 8.60
N GLU A 1008 -13.02 33.41 8.24
CA GLU A 1008 -11.90 34.23 8.73
C GLU A 1008 -12.43 35.45 9.48
N PRO A 1009 -11.74 35.96 10.51
CA PRO A 1009 -12.10 37.21 11.16
C PRO A 1009 -12.06 38.35 10.14
N SER A 1010 -13.12 39.12 10.07
CA SER A 1010 -13.10 40.35 9.28
C SER A 1010 -12.23 41.39 9.99
N ALA A 1011 -11.32 42.04 9.25
CA ALA A 1011 -10.57 43.17 9.79
C ALA A 1011 -11.56 44.26 10.23
N GLY A 1012 -11.86 44.27 11.51
CA GLY A 1012 -12.66 45.34 12.08
C GLY A 1012 -11.93 46.69 11.80
N SER A 1013 -12.63 47.65 11.23
CA SER A 1013 -12.17 49.01 11.30
C SER A 1013 -11.97 49.34 12.79
N ARG A 1014 -10.70 49.40 13.21
CA ARG A 1014 -10.38 50.05 14.49
C ARG A 1014 -10.89 51.50 14.37
N SER A 1015 -12.09 51.77 14.93
CA SER A 1015 -12.58 53.10 15.16
C SER A 1015 -11.81 53.77 16.30
#